data_48003bf4cb1d44dd6e8893bbaee33d6e
#
_entry.id   48003bf4cb1d44dd6e8893bbaee33d6e
#
_cell.length_a   1.000
_cell.length_b   1.000
_cell.length_c   1.000
_cell.angle_alpha   90.00
_cell.angle_beta   90.00
_cell.angle_gamma   90.00
#
_symmetry.space_group_name_H-M   'P 1'
#
loop_
_entity.id
_entity.type
_entity.pdbx_description
1 polymer ?
#
loop_
_entity_poly.entity_id
_entity_poly.type
_entity_poly.pdbx_seq_one_letter_code
_entity_poly.pdbx_strand_id
1 'polypeptide(L)'
;MVDDVDRAVAEPLEIFPVCHHSPASALAMARRLREKQPKVVYLELCEDMAPLLTELRNCRLPVAVQAFASDIEGFPPDWAPLSVVAPITEASAEYQAVAYALDTPGVELVLVDRSSDHVFQWDTRHEQSGKPSAEAAEPPAEPSTEPSTEPEAALHGEAVGVEIGDLRPRFAELEQHLLRHGKVRHWSEWWHQYVEVPLGDSDHDTYRQVMFLIGSLFRRLAPGQGDRVRVDEDRERYMWTRMREHLAATGTDPADCLYVCGAFHAASRVDEFGVHGTGGFTISPRTATTWQYGLIPSSHAAIEAQFGLAAGSVSIAATEWAKNLKRTRVKPYRLEGQAGPKKPRPTKTAARATVPAPAPEATEDRLSGFLQRPPALHTLDEAELLGWSVDIVRAARRNGYLASTADAIAVFETSILLAAMRDRAKPTPYDFQDAAVTCIEKDTVPGRRDVRRLVEIMMGGDRIGQVGYDALPPLARDVHDRLAPLELNLQQRGVRRALLDMASEPDLRSCSDVLWMLRRLLPPGAARPVMGERRLGERSIQESWDLSLGTHQRALIELGYEGVSLEQVLEQRLRRTAYGAQATTAQVLAAVEDATLYLGGRRLADELGTRALEVLAGERSVDGAPEVLRRVRGLLAYYRTAEPVLPPWIESFVRAGYAHYCTLLPTAFRDEDATVGQVAAMLGFLFGMESLALSLGCDRTQLELAVAQSHPGDQAKTALLWAAQVQLGTLSRGELRARCDELLANPLVVPSYPRYLSGFVHALEPVPGLADVVVEAVSNAFGRLPDAVLLPWLPTLITTLRSNAAELAPLLIREAGRIFPARLAALDAWVPPWRAQPETHALPSSGAERGATLLARYPETCDAVADLVGAGEAWAPADGRAAGPTGVALLSAHRATCDAVADLLGCPEPWAAAASAGQAPPLTARHPATAHAVAELLAAP
;
A
#
# COMPACT_ATOMS: atom_id res chain seq x y z
N MET A 1 -41.84 -7.41 20.53
CA MET A 1 -40.56 -7.21 21.21
C MET A 1 -40.54 -7.98 22.54
N VAL A 2 -41.45 -7.72 23.46
CA VAL A 2 -41.48 -8.45 24.75
C VAL A 2 -41.57 -9.96 24.51
N ASP A 3 -42.49 -10.42 23.68
CA ASP A 3 -42.64 -11.86 23.36
C ASP A 3 -41.36 -12.48 22.76
N ASP A 4 -40.58 -11.72 21.96
CA ASP A 4 -39.31 -12.21 21.39
C ASP A 4 -38.25 -12.35 22.51
N VAL A 5 -38.24 -11.41 23.48
CA VAL A 5 -37.32 -11.44 24.63
C VAL A 5 -37.71 -12.60 25.54
N ASP A 6 -39.00 -12.72 25.88
CA ASP A 6 -39.49 -13.79 26.77
C ASP A 6 -39.18 -15.16 26.20
N ARG A 7 -39.37 -15.35 24.90
CA ARG A 7 -39.02 -16.59 24.20
C ARG A 7 -37.52 -16.90 24.27
N ALA A 8 -36.66 -15.89 24.01
CA ALA A 8 -35.20 -16.05 24.02
C ALA A 8 -34.65 -16.28 25.45
N VAL A 9 -35.29 -15.67 26.47
CA VAL A 9 -34.92 -15.87 27.88
C VAL A 9 -35.37 -17.23 28.38
N ALA A 10 -36.53 -17.73 27.92
CA ALA A 10 -37.09 -19.02 28.31
C ALA A 10 -36.42 -20.24 27.66
N GLU A 11 -35.57 -20.03 26.66
CA GLU A 11 -34.87 -21.11 25.94
C GLU A 11 -33.96 -21.89 26.90
N PRO A 12 -34.07 -23.25 26.95
CA PRO A 12 -33.23 -24.09 27.83
C PRO A 12 -31.73 -23.94 27.53
N LEU A 13 -31.35 -23.82 26.24
CA LEU A 13 -30.01 -23.47 25.85
C LEU A 13 -29.83 -21.97 26.01
N GLU A 14 -28.98 -21.56 26.94
CA GLU A 14 -28.78 -20.15 27.23
C GLU A 14 -28.15 -19.42 26.03
N ILE A 15 -28.89 -18.43 25.53
CA ILE A 15 -28.43 -17.56 24.46
C ILE A 15 -27.75 -16.34 25.08
N PHE A 16 -26.51 -16.05 24.66
CA PHE A 16 -25.75 -14.87 25.05
C PHE A 16 -25.64 -13.90 23.83
N PRO A 17 -26.48 -12.86 23.81
CA PRO A 17 -26.49 -11.90 22.72
C PRO A 17 -25.27 -10.98 22.79
N VAL A 18 -24.56 -10.80 21.68
CA VAL A 18 -23.39 -9.93 21.61
C VAL A 18 -23.54 -8.81 20.59
N CYS A 19 -22.76 -7.76 20.77
CA CYS A 19 -22.40 -6.81 19.73
C CYS A 19 -20.90 -6.95 19.45
N HIS A 20 -20.56 -6.99 18.19
CA HIS A 20 -19.19 -7.18 17.75
C HIS A 20 -18.29 -6.04 18.24
N HIS A 21 -17.09 -6.38 18.70
CA HIS A 21 -16.11 -5.43 19.29
C HIS A 21 -16.67 -4.56 20.45
N SER A 22 -17.71 -5.00 21.13
CA SER A 22 -18.29 -4.29 22.27
C SER A 22 -17.59 -4.65 23.58
N PRO A 23 -16.93 -3.70 24.26
CA PRO A 23 -16.33 -3.90 25.59
C PRO A 23 -17.34 -4.33 26.65
N ALA A 24 -18.58 -3.83 26.60
CA ALA A 24 -19.63 -4.23 27.51
C ALA A 24 -20.02 -5.71 27.30
N SER A 25 -20.13 -6.15 26.03
CA SER A 25 -20.38 -7.56 25.69
C SER A 25 -19.23 -8.45 26.17
N ALA A 26 -17.98 -8.04 25.95
CA ALA A 26 -16.81 -8.79 26.42
C ALA A 26 -16.74 -8.90 27.94
N LEU A 27 -17.09 -7.83 28.67
CA LEU A 27 -17.10 -7.81 30.14
C LEU A 27 -18.21 -8.68 30.70
N ALA A 28 -19.42 -8.58 30.14
CA ALA A 28 -20.56 -9.42 30.54
C ALA A 28 -20.25 -10.90 30.25
N MET A 29 -19.65 -11.23 29.11
CA MET A 29 -19.20 -12.59 28.78
C MET A 29 -18.17 -13.10 29.79
N ALA A 30 -17.13 -12.32 30.09
CA ALA A 30 -16.12 -12.72 31.04
C ALA A 30 -16.68 -12.96 32.46
N ARG A 31 -17.72 -12.24 32.85
CA ARG A 31 -18.47 -12.48 34.11
C ARG A 31 -19.31 -13.76 34.00
N ARG A 32 -20.10 -13.91 32.93
CA ARG A 32 -21.02 -15.03 32.76
C ARG A 32 -20.32 -16.38 32.67
N LEU A 33 -19.20 -16.46 31.96
CA LEU A 33 -18.40 -17.69 31.89
C LEU A 33 -17.93 -18.19 33.27
N ARG A 34 -17.64 -17.28 34.20
CA ARG A 34 -17.28 -17.64 35.61
C ARG A 34 -18.46 -18.10 36.44
N GLU A 35 -19.62 -17.52 36.20
CA GLU A 35 -20.84 -17.86 36.94
C GLU A 35 -21.42 -19.18 36.46
N LYS A 36 -21.63 -19.33 35.16
CA LYS A 36 -22.28 -20.48 34.54
C LYS A 36 -21.36 -21.69 34.38
N GLN A 37 -20.12 -21.49 34.00
CA GLN A 37 -19.16 -22.55 33.69
C GLN A 37 -19.71 -23.57 32.65
N PRO A 38 -20.09 -23.14 31.44
CA PRO A 38 -20.71 -24.02 30.44
C PRO A 38 -19.76 -25.14 30.04
N LYS A 39 -20.32 -26.35 29.78
CA LYS A 39 -19.57 -27.49 29.24
C LYS A 39 -19.39 -27.42 27.72
N VAL A 40 -20.37 -26.80 27.04
CA VAL A 40 -20.30 -26.56 25.59
C VAL A 40 -20.56 -25.09 25.32
N VAL A 41 -19.72 -24.50 24.46
CA VAL A 41 -19.88 -23.14 23.97
C VAL A 41 -20.11 -23.23 22.46
N TYR A 42 -21.32 -22.87 22.01
CA TYR A 42 -21.64 -22.66 20.62
C TYR A 42 -21.30 -21.22 20.24
N LEU A 43 -20.56 -21.04 19.15
CA LEU A 43 -20.14 -19.71 18.72
C LEU A 43 -20.54 -19.45 17.27
N GLU A 44 -21.17 -18.30 17.01
CA GLU A 44 -21.49 -17.82 15.66
C GLU A 44 -20.23 -17.42 14.92
N LEU A 45 -19.55 -18.41 14.37
CA LEU A 45 -18.38 -18.26 13.49
C LEU A 45 -18.43 -19.41 12.50
N CYS A 46 -17.90 -19.21 11.29
CA CYS A 46 -17.89 -20.24 10.26
C CYS A 46 -17.32 -21.56 10.76
N GLU A 47 -18.11 -22.65 10.63
CA GLU A 47 -17.77 -23.96 11.22
C GLU A 47 -16.43 -24.51 10.75
N ASP A 48 -16.02 -24.21 9.54
CA ASP A 48 -14.79 -24.67 8.90
C ASP A 48 -13.52 -23.92 9.40
N MET A 49 -13.67 -22.85 10.18
CA MET A 49 -12.56 -22.12 10.78
C MET A 49 -12.11 -22.68 12.15
N ALA A 50 -12.83 -23.67 12.69
CA ALA A 50 -12.57 -24.22 14.02
C ALA A 50 -11.12 -24.69 14.27
N PRO A 51 -10.43 -25.37 13.33
CA PRO A 51 -9.06 -25.85 13.55
C PRO A 51 -8.04 -24.76 13.84
N LEU A 52 -8.30 -23.53 13.39
CA LEU A 52 -7.36 -22.41 13.51
C LEU A 52 -7.41 -21.72 14.87
N LEU A 53 -8.49 -21.89 15.63
CA LEU A 53 -8.67 -21.16 16.89
C LEU A 53 -7.62 -21.52 17.95
N THR A 54 -7.09 -22.73 17.92
CA THR A 54 -5.99 -23.16 18.80
C THR A 54 -4.70 -22.42 18.52
N GLU A 55 -4.45 -22.03 17.27
CA GLU A 55 -3.25 -21.30 16.84
C GLU A 55 -3.26 -19.82 17.28
N LEU A 56 -4.40 -19.30 17.74
CA LEU A 56 -4.48 -17.96 18.36
C LEU A 56 -3.51 -17.81 19.54
N ARG A 57 -3.13 -18.92 20.20
CA ARG A 57 -2.12 -18.92 21.29
C ARG A 57 -0.78 -18.37 20.85
N ASN A 58 -0.42 -18.62 19.59
CA ASN A 58 0.83 -18.23 18.97
C ASN A 58 0.77 -16.83 18.31
N CYS A 59 -0.33 -16.10 18.51
CA CYS A 59 -0.55 -14.82 17.86
C CYS A 59 -0.58 -13.65 18.86
N ARG A 60 -0.24 -12.48 18.34
CA ARG A 60 -0.45 -11.20 19.01
C ARG A 60 -1.64 -10.49 18.38
N LEU A 61 -2.72 -10.32 19.15
CA LEU A 61 -3.93 -9.67 18.69
C LEU A 61 -3.73 -8.17 18.38
N PRO A 62 -4.51 -7.60 17.42
CA PRO A 62 -5.60 -8.23 16.68
C PRO A 62 -5.10 -9.07 15.49
N VAL A 63 -5.73 -10.22 15.25
CA VAL A 63 -5.53 -11.04 14.04
C VAL A 63 -6.89 -11.38 13.43
N ALA A 64 -6.90 -11.83 12.18
CA ALA A 64 -8.11 -12.37 11.57
C ALA A 64 -7.91 -13.84 11.18
N VAL A 65 -8.95 -14.64 11.40
CA VAL A 65 -9.05 -15.97 10.80
C VAL A 65 -9.47 -15.78 9.35
N GLN A 66 -8.73 -16.38 8.42
CA GLN A 66 -8.99 -16.28 7.00
C GLN A 66 -9.28 -17.64 6.39
N ALA A 67 -10.35 -17.72 5.58
CA ALA A 67 -10.55 -18.76 4.58
C ALA A 67 -10.28 -18.15 3.20
N PHE A 68 -9.53 -18.84 2.36
CA PHE A 68 -9.08 -18.35 1.07
C PHE A 68 -9.16 -19.46 0.01
N ALA A 69 -9.65 -19.11 -1.18
CA ALA A 69 -9.69 -20.02 -2.33
C ALA A 69 -9.27 -19.28 -3.60
N SER A 70 -8.17 -19.73 -4.22
CA SER A 70 -7.71 -19.24 -5.53
C SER A 70 -8.22 -20.12 -6.68
N ASP A 71 -8.46 -21.39 -6.39
CA ASP A 71 -9.04 -22.37 -7.31
C ASP A 71 -10.50 -22.62 -6.90
N ILE A 72 -11.42 -22.03 -7.67
CA ILE A 72 -12.84 -22.02 -7.33
C ILE A 72 -13.62 -22.87 -8.35
N GLU A 73 -14.31 -23.88 -7.86
CA GLU A 73 -15.18 -24.75 -8.65
C GLU A 73 -16.62 -24.66 -8.12
N GLY A 74 -17.54 -24.23 -8.98
CA GLY A 74 -18.93 -23.99 -8.60
C GLY A 74 -19.30 -22.51 -8.41
N PHE A 75 -18.34 -21.59 -8.56
CA PHE A 75 -18.55 -20.14 -8.59
C PHE A 75 -18.10 -19.53 -9.93
N PRO A 76 -18.58 -18.34 -10.30
CA PRO A 76 -18.11 -17.63 -11.48
C PRO A 76 -16.59 -17.40 -11.42
N PRO A 77 -15.83 -17.66 -12.51
CA PRO A 77 -14.36 -17.55 -12.51
C PRO A 77 -13.82 -16.14 -12.22
N ASP A 78 -14.62 -15.12 -12.52
CA ASP A 78 -14.30 -13.70 -12.26
C ASP A 78 -14.36 -13.33 -10.78
N TRP A 79 -14.88 -14.21 -9.93
CA TRP A 79 -14.89 -14.03 -8.48
C TRP A 79 -13.56 -14.43 -7.80
N ALA A 80 -12.70 -15.17 -8.50
CA ALA A 80 -11.43 -15.60 -7.92
C ALA A 80 -10.45 -14.41 -7.72
N PRO A 81 -9.73 -14.37 -6.61
CA PRO A 81 -9.78 -15.28 -5.47
C PRO A 81 -10.94 -14.98 -4.50
N LEU A 82 -11.54 -16.02 -3.92
CA LEU A 82 -12.50 -15.84 -2.83
C LEU A 82 -11.77 -15.74 -1.49
N SER A 83 -12.19 -14.83 -0.63
CA SER A 83 -11.62 -14.68 0.70
C SER A 83 -12.68 -14.26 1.72
N VAL A 84 -12.68 -14.94 2.86
CA VAL A 84 -13.53 -14.64 4.02
C VAL A 84 -12.62 -14.36 5.21
N VAL A 85 -12.90 -13.31 5.97
CA VAL A 85 -12.13 -12.96 7.18
C VAL A 85 -13.04 -12.76 8.39
N ALA A 86 -12.60 -13.27 9.53
CA ALA A 86 -13.23 -13.04 10.85
C ALA A 86 -12.17 -12.43 11.79
N PRO A 87 -12.20 -11.13 12.04
CA PRO A 87 -11.22 -10.47 12.90
C PRO A 87 -11.48 -10.77 14.38
N ILE A 88 -10.40 -10.99 15.12
CA ILE A 88 -10.40 -11.30 16.56
C ILE A 88 -9.62 -10.22 17.30
N THR A 89 -10.26 -9.64 18.31
CA THR A 89 -9.64 -8.64 19.21
C THR A 89 -9.78 -9.06 20.68
N GLU A 90 -8.94 -8.53 21.57
CA GLU A 90 -9.06 -8.79 23.01
C GLU A 90 -10.37 -8.25 23.61
N ALA A 91 -10.94 -7.23 23.00
CA ALA A 91 -12.15 -6.54 23.45
C ALA A 91 -13.43 -7.15 22.87
N SER A 92 -13.41 -8.39 22.40
CA SER A 92 -14.57 -9.07 21.87
C SER A 92 -15.06 -10.16 22.82
N ALA A 93 -16.38 -10.35 22.89
CA ALA A 93 -17.00 -11.40 23.67
C ALA A 93 -16.66 -12.79 23.12
N GLU A 94 -16.51 -12.89 21.82
CA GLU A 94 -16.14 -14.09 21.07
C GLU A 94 -14.76 -14.59 21.52
N TYR A 95 -13.79 -13.67 21.60
CA TYR A 95 -12.45 -14.04 22.09
C TYR A 95 -12.49 -14.52 23.55
N GLN A 96 -13.31 -13.88 24.40
CA GLN A 96 -13.45 -14.33 25.79
C GLN A 96 -14.04 -15.76 25.86
N ALA A 97 -15.02 -16.09 24.99
CA ALA A 97 -15.60 -17.41 24.85
C ALA A 97 -14.60 -18.44 24.34
N VAL A 98 -13.86 -18.11 23.28
CA VAL A 98 -12.79 -18.96 22.70
C VAL A 98 -11.70 -19.23 23.73
N ALA A 99 -11.20 -18.19 24.41
CA ALA A 99 -10.13 -18.34 25.39
C ALA A 99 -10.57 -19.18 26.60
N TYR A 100 -11.82 -19.03 27.03
CA TYR A 100 -12.39 -19.87 28.09
C TYR A 100 -12.46 -21.34 27.66
N ALA A 101 -13.06 -21.60 26.50
CA ALA A 101 -13.30 -22.97 26.06
C ALA A 101 -12.00 -23.74 25.78
N LEU A 102 -11.02 -23.10 25.16
CA LEU A 102 -9.75 -23.73 24.81
C LEU A 102 -8.82 -23.98 26.01
N ASP A 103 -8.93 -23.17 27.08
CA ASP A 103 -8.06 -23.28 28.27
C ASP A 103 -8.74 -23.94 29.47
N THR A 104 -10.02 -24.31 29.35
CA THR A 104 -10.75 -24.99 30.40
C THR A 104 -10.92 -26.48 30.07
N PRO A 105 -10.32 -27.40 30.81
CA PRO A 105 -10.44 -28.83 30.54
C PRO A 105 -11.90 -29.29 30.59
N GLY A 106 -12.31 -30.08 29.59
CA GLY A 106 -13.64 -30.65 29.50
C GLY A 106 -14.73 -29.71 28.96
N VAL A 107 -14.33 -28.53 28.49
CA VAL A 107 -15.22 -27.63 27.74
C VAL A 107 -15.03 -27.84 26.27
N GLU A 108 -16.10 -27.93 25.50
CA GLU A 108 -16.11 -28.06 24.06
C GLU A 108 -16.50 -26.74 23.40
N LEU A 109 -15.76 -26.34 22.36
CA LEU A 109 -16.07 -25.18 21.53
C LEU A 109 -16.58 -25.67 20.18
N VAL A 110 -17.79 -25.30 19.82
CA VAL A 110 -18.46 -25.69 18.56
C VAL A 110 -18.80 -24.44 17.79
N LEU A 111 -18.23 -24.30 16.61
CA LEU A 111 -18.61 -23.23 15.68
C LEU A 111 -19.86 -23.67 14.92
N VAL A 112 -20.84 -22.80 14.79
CA VAL A 112 -22.18 -23.18 14.32
C VAL A 112 -22.70 -22.39 13.12
N ASP A 113 -22.01 -21.33 12.70
CA ASP A 113 -22.43 -20.57 11.52
C ASP A 113 -22.02 -21.28 10.23
N ARG A 114 -22.67 -20.90 9.14
CA ARG A 114 -22.45 -21.42 7.78
C ARG A 114 -20.97 -21.44 7.43
N SER A 115 -20.56 -22.44 6.63
CA SER A 115 -19.16 -22.51 6.17
C SER A 115 -18.79 -21.35 5.26
N SER A 116 -17.48 -21.12 5.08
CA SER A 116 -16.95 -20.11 4.15
C SER A 116 -17.48 -20.27 2.72
N ASP A 117 -17.73 -21.49 2.29
CA ASP A 117 -18.33 -21.81 0.99
C ASP A 117 -19.77 -21.28 0.87
N HIS A 118 -20.58 -21.49 1.91
CA HIS A 118 -21.97 -21.00 1.96
C HIS A 118 -22.06 -19.47 2.06
N VAL A 119 -21.01 -18.78 2.52
CA VAL A 119 -20.96 -17.30 2.49
C VAL A 119 -21.15 -16.80 1.06
N PHE A 120 -20.51 -17.46 0.10
CA PHE A 120 -20.61 -17.10 -1.32
C PHE A 120 -21.78 -17.77 -2.02
N GLN A 121 -22.17 -19.02 -1.65
CA GLN A 121 -23.36 -19.64 -2.23
C GLN A 121 -24.64 -18.85 -1.98
N TRP A 122 -24.76 -18.21 -0.81
CA TRP A 122 -25.94 -17.42 -0.41
C TRP A 122 -25.78 -15.92 -0.73
N ASP A 123 -24.70 -15.53 -1.40
CA ASP A 123 -24.51 -14.15 -1.81
C ASP A 123 -25.42 -13.78 -2.98
N THR A 124 -26.17 -12.70 -2.82
CA THR A 124 -27.15 -12.19 -3.79
C THR A 124 -26.56 -11.67 -5.09
N ARG A 125 -25.23 -11.52 -5.15
CA ARG A 125 -24.52 -11.15 -6.39
C ARG A 125 -24.83 -12.12 -7.57
N HIS A 126 -25.15 -13.38 -7.28
CA HIS A 126 -25.57 -14.36 -8.30
C HIS A 126 -26.82 -13.96 -9.09
N GLU A 127 -27.75 -13.24 -8.47
CA GLU A 127 -29.02 -12.88 -9.11
C GLU A 127 -28.94 -11.58 -9.94
N GLN A 128 -27.88 -10.76 -9.72
CA GLN A 128 -27.68 -9.47 -10.41
C GLN A 128 -26.96 -9.59 -11.75
N SER A 129 -26.19 -10.64 -12.00
CA SER A 129 -25.50 -10.88 -13.26
C SER A 129 -26.42 -11.22 -14.45
N GLY A 130 -27.73 -11.37 -14.23
CA GLY A 130 -28.74 -11.67 -15.25
C GLY A 130 -29.71 -10.54 -15.61
N LYS A 131 -29.63 -9.37 -14.97
CA LYS A 131 -30.52 -8.23 -15.30
C LYS A 131 -29.69 -6.99 -15.68
N PRO A 132 -29.97 -6.33 -16.82
CA PRO A 132 -29.36 -5.04 -17.11
C PRO A 132 -29.78 -4.05 -16.03
N SER A 133 -28.80 -3.49 -15.35
CA SER A 133 -28.96 -2.46 -14.33
C SER A 133 -29.69 -1.24 -14.92
N ALA A 134 -30.96 -1.09 -14.57
CA ALA A 134 -31.72 0.12 -14.76
C ALA A 134 -32.32 0.51 -13.40
N GLU A 135 -31.48 1.07 -12.57
CA GLU A 135 -31.84 2.06 -11.57
C GLU A 135 -30.53 2.43 -10.86
N ALA A 136 -29.98 3.55 -11.26
CA ALA A 136 -28.86 4.15 -10.55
C ALA A 136 -29.35 4.47 -9.15
N ALA A 137 -28.86 3.72 -8.15
CA ALA A 137 -28.86 4.20 -6.79
C ALA A 137 -28.14 5.56 -6.78
N GLU A 138 -28.78 6.57 -6.17
CA GLU A 138 -28.13 7.86 -5.92
C GLU A 138 -26.72 7.60 -5.39
N PRO A 139 -25.72 8.32 -5.94
CA PRO A 139 -24.37 8.17 -5.44
C PRO A 139 -24.38 8.44 -3.93
N PRO A 140 -23.73 7.59 -3.11
CA PRO A 140 -23.52 7.95 -1.72
C PRO A 140 -22.88 9.33 -1.69
N ALA A 141 -23.35 10.19 -0.80
CA ALA A 141 -22.83 11.53 -0.59
C ALA A 141 -21.31 11.50 -0.72
N GLU A 142 -20.77 12.40 -1.54
CA GLU A 142 -19.36 12.44 -1.91
C GLU A 142 -18.47 12.06 -0.71
N PRO A 143 -17.64 11.02 -0.83
CA PRO A 143 -16.62 10.79 0.17
C PRO A 143 -15.73 12.03 0.14
N SER A 144 -15.77 12.80 1.21
CA SER A 144 -14.84 13.86 1.42
C SER A 144 -13.42 13.32 1.19
N THR A 145 -12.80 13.80 0.12
CA THR A 145 -11.37 13.94 -0.12
C THR A 145 -10.47 12.74 0.20
N GLU A 146 -9.78 12.32 -0.86
CA GLU A 146 -8.58 11.49 -0.92
C GLU A 146 -8.63 10.18 -0.13
N PRO A 147 -8.47 9.05 -0.78
CA PRO A 147 -8.27 7.79 -0.08
C PRO A 147 -6.99 7.93 0.75
N SER A 148 -7.13 8.07 2.04
CA SER A 148 -6.04 7.83 2.97
C SER A 148 -5.71 6.34 2.88
N THR A 149 -4.93 5.95 1.89
CA THR A 149 -4.36 4.62 1.72
C THR A 149 -3.31 4.41 2.79
N GLU A 150 -3.71 4.39 4.06
CA GLU A 150 -2.86 3.85 5.10
C GLU A 150 -2.76 2.34 4.85
N PRO A 151 -1.56 1.78 4.69
CA PRO A 151 -1.36 0.36 4.40
C PRO A 151 -1.98 -0.56 5.46
N GLU A 152 -2.31 -0.01 6.61
CA GLU A 152 -2.91 -0.68 7.76
C GLU A 152 -4.41 -0.96 7.58
N ALA A 153 -5.13 -0.07 6.91
CA ALA A 153 -6.56 -0.25 6.59
C ALA A 153 -6.77 -1.33 5.52
N ALA A 154 -5.79 -1.55 4.65
CA ALA A 154 -5.85 -2.53 3.57
C ALA A 154 -5.44 -3.96 3.97
N LEU A 155 -5.21 -4.24 5.26
CA LEU A 155 -4.73 -5.57 5.70
C LEU A 155 -5.70 -6.71 5.39
N HIS A 156 -7.00 -6.47 5.28
CA HIS A 156 -7.98 -7.51 4.90
C HIS A 156 -8.23 -7.57 3.38
N GLY A 157 -7.78 -6.57 2.60
CA GLY A 157 -8.00 -6.48 1.15
C GLY A 157 -9.49 -6.49 0.81
N GLU A 158 -9.84 -7.25 -0.23
CA GLU A 158 -11.22 -7.41 -0.71
C GLU A 158 -11.96 -8.60 -0.07
N ALA A 159 -11.45 -9.15 1.04
CA ALA A 159 -12.09 -10.26 1.72
C ALA A 159 -13.48 -9.88 2.23
N VAL A 160 -14.42 -10.82 2.19
CA VAL A 160 -15.74 -10.66 2.82
C VAL A 160 -15.58 -10.81 4.33
N GLY A 161 -16.00 -9.80 5.08
CA GLY A 161 -15.99 -9.85 6.54
C GLY A 161 -17.14 -10.70 7.07
N VAL A 162 -16.84 -11.63 7.95
CA VAL A 162 -17.85 -12.33 8.75
C VAL A 162 -17.97 -11.60 10.08
N GLU A 163 -19.10 -10.98 10.28
CA GLU A 163 -19.42 -10.30 11.53
C GLU A 163 -20.24 -11.21 12.45
N ILE A 164 -19.84 -11.21 13.70
CA ILE A 164 -20.63 -11.77 14.79
C ILE A 164 -21.32 -10.60 15.46
N GLY A 165 -22.65 -10.52 15.34
CA GLY A 165 -23.41 -9.52 16.07
C GLY A 165 -23.35 -8.11 15.49
N ASP A 166 -23.48 -7.96 14.19
CA ASP A 166 -23.70 -6.66 13.55
C ASP A 166 -25.03 -6.04 14.06
N LEU A 167 -24.94 -5.21 15.09
CA LEU A 167 -26.03 -4.46 15.67
C LEU A 167 -26.05 -3.02 15.15
N ARG A 168 -26.28 -2.89 13.87
CA ARG A 168 -26.49 -1.59 13.22
C ARG A 168 -27.92 -1.51 12.71
N PRO A 169 -28.60 -0.36 12.82
CA PRO A 169 -29.91 -0.19 12.20
C PRO A 169 -29.79 -0.42 10.68
N ARG A 170 -30.60 -1.35 10.16
CA ARG A 170 -30.65 -1.65 8.72
C ARG A 170 -31.61 -0.72 7.95
N PHE A 171 -32.00 0.36 8.58
CA PHE A 171 -32.91 1.35 8.09
C PHE A 171 -32.25 2.72 8.27
N ALA A 172 -31.77 3.32 7.19
CA ALA A 172 -30.97 4.54 7.20
C ALA A 172 -31.68 5.72 7.90
N GLU A 173 -33.00 5.84 7.73
CA GLU A 173 -33.78 6.90 8.37
C GLU A 173 -33.84 6.74 9.89
N LEU A 174 -33.91 5.51 10.39
CA LEU A 174 -33.84 5.22 11.81
C LEU A 174 -32.45 5.57 12.37
N GLU A 175 -31.38 5.14 11.69
CA GLU A 175 -30.03 5.50 12.09
C GLU A 175 -29.87 7.01 12.16
N GLN A 176 -30.26 7.75 11.13
CA GLN A 176 -30.21 9.21 11.10
C GLN A 176 -31.05 9.84 12.20
N HIS A 177 -32.22 9.27 12.49
CA HIS A 177 -33.07 9.76 13.57
C HIS A 177 -32.39 9.59 14.93
N LEU A 178 -31.81 8.41 15.18
CA LEU A 178 -31.08 8.12 16.43
C LEU A 178 -29.86 9.03 16.59
N LEU A 179 -29.09 9.25 15.50
CA LEU A 179 -27.92 10.13 15.52
C LEU A 179 -28.29 11.59 15.81
N ARG A 180 -29.34 12.11 15.16
CA ARG A 180 -29.82 13.50 15.40
C ARG A 180 -30.35 13.66 16.81
N HIS A 181 -31.16 12.72 17.29
CA HIS A 181 -31.73 12.77 18.64
C HIS A 181 -30.67 12.62 19.72
N GLY A 182 -29.68 11.74 19.48
CA GLY A 182 -28.55 11.53 20.39
C GLY A 182 -27.49 12.64 20.31
N LYS A 183 -27.61 13.59 19.38
CA LYS A 183 -26.61 14.65 19.12
C LYS A 183 -25.19 14.09 18.91
N VAL A 184 -25.10 13.01 18.16
CA VAL A 184 -23.86 12.28 17.85
C VAL A 184 -23.65 12.23 16.34
N ARG A 185 -22.43 11.98 15.89
CA ARG A 185 -22.04 12.05 14.48
C ARG A 185 -22.20 10.75 13.73
N HIS A 186 -21.96 9.63 14.40
CA HIS A 186 -21.97 8.31 13.79
C HIS A 186 -22.42 7.23 14.79
N TRP A 187 -22.75 6.07 14.23
CA TRP A 187 -23.33 4.95 14.96
C TRP A 187 -22.48 4.49 16.16
N SER A 188 -21.16 4.38 16.00
CA SER A 188 -20.28 3.92 17.09
C SER A 188 -20.29 4.88 18.30
N GLU A 189 -20.42 6.19 18.08
CA GLU A 189 -20.55 7.19 19.14
C GLU A 189 -21.91 7.05 19.85
N TRP A 190 -23.00 6.83 19.08
CA TRP A 190 -24.34 6.57 19.64
C TRP A 190 -24.33 5.31 20.49
N TRP A 191 -23.77 4.21 19.96
CA TRP A 191 -23.64 2.93 20.66
C TRP A 191 -22.86 3.09 21.96
N HIS A 192 -21.73 3.74 21.92
CA HIS A 192 -20.90 4.01 23.09
C HIS A 192 -21.68 4.74 24.20
N GLN A 193 -22.41 5.78 23.85
CA GLN A 193 -23.12 6.62 24.81
C GLN A 193 -24.36 5.93 25.41
N TYR A 194 -25.16 5.26 24.58
CA TYR A 194 -26.47 4.77 24.98
C TYR A 194 -26.50 3.29 25.33
N VAL A 195 -25.49 2.52 24.96
CA VAL A 195 -25.42 1.08 25.21
C VAL A 195 -24.19 0.71 26.03
N GLU A 196 -22.98 1.03 25.54
CA GLU A 196 -21.74 0.60 26.20
C GLU A 196 -21.58 1.12 27.61
N VAL A 197 -21.73 2.44 27.80
CA VAL A 197 -21.53 3.08 29.11
C VAL A 197 -22.59 2.60 30.12
N PRO A 198 -23.90 2.56 29.80
CA PRO A 198 -24.92 2.05 30.74
C PRO A 198 -24.76 0.57 31.06
N LEU A 199 -24.36 -0.27 30.11
CA LEU A 199 -24.23 -1.72 30.32
C LEU A 199 -22.91 -2.14 30.99
N GLY A 200 -21.90 -1.28 31.04
CA GLY A 200 -20.60 -1.62 31.61
C GLY A 200 -20.63 -2.12 33.07
N ASP A 201 -21.56 -1.63 33.88
CA ASP A 201 -21.74 -2.02 35.29
C ASP A 201 -23.03 -2.82 35.54
N SER A 202 -23.79 -3.20 34.49
CA SER A 202 -25.01 -3.97 34.61
C SER A 202 -24.76 -5.42 35.02
N ASP A 203 -25.74 -6.03 35.66
CA ASP A 203 -25.77 -7.49 35.86
C ASP A 203 -26.10 -8.24 34.58
N HIS A 204 -25.95 -9.57 34.59
CA HIS A 204 -26.16 -10.42 33.44
C HIS A 204 -27.59 -10.34 32.88
N ASP A 205 -28.59 -10.34 33.73
CA ASP A 205 -30.00 -10.37 33.32
C ASP A 205 -30.39 -9.04 32.66
N THR A 206 -29.94 -7.91 33.21
CA THR A 206 -30.12 -6.59 32.61
C THR A 206 -29.40 -6.48 31.27
N TYR A 207 -28.14 -6.89 31.18
CA TYR A 207 -27.38 -6.91 29.93
C TYR A 207 -28.12 -7.72 28.87
N ARG A 208 -28.48 -8.96 29.19
CA ARG A 208 -29.13 -9.92 28.27
C ARG A 208 -30.46 -9.36 27.74
N GLN A 209 -31.34 -8.88 28.66
CA GLN A 209 -32.64 -8.32 28.29
C GLN A 209 -32.49 -7.09 27.36
N VAL A 210 -31.59 -6.15 27.68
CA VAL A 210 -31.34 -4.96 26.85
C VAL A 210 -30.86 -5.35 25.46
N MET A 211 -29.92 -6.29 25.36
CA MET A 211 -29.40 -6.74 24.08
C MET A 211 -30.47 -7.46 23.24
N PHE A 212 -31.32 -8.29 23.84
CA PHE A 212 -32.46 -8.89 23.14
C PHE A 212 -33.47 -7.85 22.67
N LEU A 213 -33.76 -6.83 23.48
CA LEU A 213 -34.67 -5.74 23.11
C LEU A 213 -34.13 -4.97 21.90
N ILE A 214 -32.85 -4.64 21.90
CA ILE A 214 -32.20 -3.93 20.78
C ILE A 214 -32.22 -4.81 19.52
N GLY A 215 -31.84 -6.09 19.63
CA GLY A 215 -31.86 -7.03 18.52
C GLY A 215 -33.27 -7.21 17.93
N SER A 216 -34.28 -7.40 18.78
CA SER A 216 -35.69 -7.50 18.37
C SER A 216 -36.19 -6.21 17.73
N LEU A 217 -35.80 -5.04 18.26
CA LEU A 217 -36.16 -3.74 17.68
C LEU A 217 -35.61 -3.59 16.27
N PHE A 218 -34.32 -3.82 16.09
CA PHE A 218 -33.68 -3.64 14.76
C PHE A 218 -34.19 -4.66 13.76
N ARG A 219 -34.47 -5.91 14.21
CA ARG A 219 -35.08 -6.93 13.36
C ARG A 219 -36.46 -6.54 12.87
N ARG A 220 -37.30 -6.00 13.74
CA ARG A 220 -38.66 -5.56 13.40
C ARG A 220 -38.71 -4.34 12.49
N LEU A 221 -37.74 -3.47 12.60
CA LEU A 221 -37.59 -2.26 11.79
C LEU A 221 -36.78 -2.49 10.51
N ALA A 222 -36.15 -3.67 10.34
CA ALA A 222 -35.54 -4.02 9.08
C ALA A 222 -36.60 -4.15 7.97
N PRO A 223 -36.28 -3.73 6.72
CA PRO A 223 -37.21 -3.90 5.61
C PRO A 223 -37.63 -5.37 5.49
N GLY A 224 -38.93 -5.64 5.55
CA GLY A 224 -39.47 -7.01 5.65
C GLY A 224 -39.34 -7.88 4.40
N GLN A 225 -38.80 -7.35 3.32
CA GLN A 225 -38.59 -8.06 2.03
C GLN A 225 -37.22 -7.68 1.46
N GLY A 226 -36.37 -8.66 1.28
CA GLY A 226 -35.07 -8.50 0.65
C GLY A 226 -34.18 -9.72 0.86
N ASP A 227 -33.24 -9.93 -0.04
CA ASP A 227 -32.33 -11.07 -0.06
C ASP A 227 -31.51 -11.20 1.25
N ARG A 228 -31.13 -10.06 1.83
CA ARG A 228 -30.39 -10.03 3.10
C ARG A 228 -31.18 -10.64 4.28
N VAL A 229 -32.47 -10.37 4.36
CA VAL A 229 -33.33 -10.97 5.42
C VAL A 229 -33.41 -12.49 5.26
N ARG A 230 -33.55 -12.97 4.03
CA ARG A 230 -33.53 -14.41 3.72
C ARG A 230 -32.20 -15.07 4.13
N VAL A 231 -31.08 -14.42 3.79
CA VAL A 231 -29.75 -14.92 4.16
C VAL A 231 -29.58 -15.00 5.68
N ASP A 232 -30.05 -13.98 6.42
CA ASP A 232 -30.00 -13.99 7.89
C ASP A 232 -30.87 -15.11 8.50
N GLU A 233 -32.07 -15.30 7.96
CA GLU A 233 -32.95 -16.39 8.40
C GLU A 233 -32.38 -17.77 8.07
N ASP A 234 -31.77 -17.97 6.91
CA ASP A 234 -31.11 -19.20 6.52
C ASP A 234 -29.89 -19.50 7.41
N ARG A 235 -29.10 -18.45 7.80
CA ARG A 235 -28.04 -18.57 8.81
C ARG A 235 -28.61 -19.05 10.16
N GLU A 236 -29.71 -18.47 10.61
CA GLU A 236 -30.37 -18.85 11.86
C GLU A 236 -30.86 -20.29 11.82
N ARG A 237 -31.53 -20.72 10.73
CA ARG A 237 -31.93 -22.10 10.48
C ARG A 237 -30.74 -23.06 10.52
N TYR A 238 -29.65 -22.65 9.85
CA TYR A 238 -28.40 -23.41 9.85
C TYR A 238 -27.85 -23.59 11.26
N MET A 239 -27.66 -22.50 11.99
CA MET A 239 -27.09 -22.55 13.34
C MET A 239 -27.93 -23.41 14.30
N TRP A 240 -29.24 -23.23 14.32
CA TRP A 240 -30.13 -24.06 15.15
C TRP A 240 -30.14 -25.54 14.74
N THR A 241 -30.03 -25.82 13.47
CA THR A 241 -29.90 -27.21 12.96
C THR A 241 -28.59 -27.84 13.45
N ARG A 242 -27.47 -27.15 13.33
CA ARG A 242 -26.16 -27.64 13.80
C ARG A 242 -26.11 -27.85 15.31
N MET A 243 -26.64 -26.92 16.08
CA MET A 243 -26.74 -27.09 17.54
C MET A 243 -27.58 -28.29 17.95
N ARG A 244 -28.75 -28.50 17.33
CA ARG A 244 -29.61 -29.66 17.60
C ARG A 244 -28.95 -30.97 17.18
N GLU A 245 -28.29 -31.04 16.04
CA GLU A 245 -27.51 -32.21 15.63
C GLU A 245 -26.42 -32.55 16.63
N HIS A 246 -25.68 -31.54 17.09
CA HIS A 246 -24.63 -31.73 18.09
C HIS A 246 -25.18 -32.20 19.45
N LEU A 247 -26.24 -31.56 19.95
CA LEU A 247 -26.91 -31.98 21.22
C LEU A 247 -27.44 -33.42 21.12
N ALA A 248 -28.04 -33.80 19.99
CA ALA A 248 -28.52 -35.16 19.76
C ALA A 248 -27.37 -36.18 19.70
N ALA A 249 -26.24 -35.82 19.09
CA ALA A 249 -25.09 -36.71 19.00
C ALA A 249 -24.35 -36.91 20.33
N THR A 250 -24.24 -35.85 21.13
CA THR A 250 -23.47 -35.87 22.40
C THR A 250 -24.33 -36.23 23.63
N GLY A 251 -25.65 -36.02 23.56
CA GLY A 251 -26.55 -36.16 24.70
C GLY A 251 -26.32 -35.11 25.80
N THR A 252 -25.68 -34.01 25.50
CA THR A 252 -25.39 -32.94 26.46
C THR A 252 -26.67 -32.20 26.84
N ASP A 253 -26.82 -31.88 28.13
CA ASP A 253 -27.95 -31.09 28.59
C ASP A 253 -27.85 -29.66 28.06
N PRO A 254 -28.85 -29.13 27.32
CA PRO A 254 -28.90 -27.77 26.88
C PRO A 254 -28.64 -26.72 27.96
N ALA A 255 -29.03 -27.00 29.23
CA ALA A 255 -28.78 -26.13 30.37
C ALA A 255 -27.28 -25.95 30.68
N ASP A 256 -26.43 -26.93 30.35
CA ASP A 256 -24.98 -26.87 30.49
C ASP A 256 -24.27 -26.17 29.27
N CYS A 257 -25.04 -25.70 28.32
CA CYS A 257 -24.53 -25.07 27.10
C CYS A 257 -24.68 -23.53 27.12
N LEU A 258 -23.85 -22.85 26.32
CA LEU A 258 -23.95 -21.41 26.09
C LEU A 258 -23.85 -21.14 24.59
N TYR A 259 -24.84 -20.49 24.01
CA TYR A 259 -24.83 -20.06 22.64
C TYR A 259 -24.50 -18.58 22.52
N VAL A 260 -23.38 -18.25 21.90
CA VAL A 260 -22.86 -16.90 21.71
C VAL A 260 -23.14 -16.47 20.27
N CYS A 261 -24.04 -15.52 20.11
CA CYS A 261 -24.42 -15.01 18.80
C CYS A 261 -24.77 -13.52 18.84
N GLY A 262 -24.77 -12.88 17.68
CA GLY A 262 -25.21 -11.50 17.53
C GLY A 262 -26.64 -11.30 18.06
N ALA A 263 -26.86 -10.18 18.73
CA ALA A 263 -28.17 -9.90 19.33
C ALA A 263 -29.30 -9.84 18.28
N PHE A 264 -28.98 -9.53 17.01
CA PHE A 264 -29.94 -9.61 15.91
C PHE A 264 -30.43 -11.06 15.68
N HIS A 265 -29.49 -12.02 15.67
CA HIS A 265 -29.78 -13.45 15.50
C HIS A 265 -30.36 -14.08 16.76
N ALA A 266 -29.99 -13.56 17.94
CA ALA A 266 -30.56 -13.98 19.24
C ALA A 266 -32.07 -13.71 19.33
N ALA A 267 -32.57 -12.70 18.61
CA ALA A 267 -34.00 -12.39 18.49
C ALA A 267 -34.67 -13.05 17.26
N SER A 268 -34.16 -14.18 16.82
CA SER A 268 -34.66 -14.93 15.65
C SER A 268 -36.14 -15.30 15.74
N ARG A 269 -36.81 -15.38 14.58
CA ARG A 269 -38.23 -15.68 14.45
C ARG A 269 -38.50 -16.88 13.55
N VAL A 270 -37.44 -17.60 13.15
CA VAL A 270 -37.57 -18.81 12.32
C VAL A 270 -38.26 -19.96 13.13
N ASP A 271 -38.90 -20.86 12.44
CA ASP A 271 -39.58 -22.01 13.05
C ASP A 271 -38.58 -22.99 13.69
N GLU A 272 -37.33 -22.97 13.21
CA GLU A 272 -36.23 -23.79 13.73
C GLU A 272 -35.64 -23.26 15.04
N PHE A 273 -36.02 -22.08 15.49
CA PHE A 273 -35.50 -21.46 16.72
C PHE A 273 -35.69 -22.32 17.95
N GLY A 274 -34.65 -22.53 18.73
CA GLY A 274 -34.63 -23.24 20.00
C GLY A 274 -34.37 -24.73 19.87
N VAL A 275 -34.04 -25.36 20.99
CA VAL A 275 -33.78 -26.81 21.06
C VAL A 275 -35.02 -27.64 20.71
N HIS A 276 -36.20 -27.07 20.88
CA HIS A 276 -37.49 -27.68 20.57
C HIS A 276 -38.12 -27.16 19.27
N GLY A 277 -37.35 -26.42 18.46
CA GLY A 277 -37.80 -25.90 17.17
C GLY A 277 -38.31 -27.02 16.24
N THR A 278 -39.41 -26.76 15.53
CA THR A 278 -40.16 -27.81 14.79
C THR A 278 -39.79 -27.84 13.30
N GLY A 279 -39.09 -26.83 12.79
CA GLY A 279 -38.69 -26.74 11.39
C GLY A 279 -37.52 -27.67 11.06
N GLY A 280 -37.53 -28.22 9.83
CA GLY A 280 -36.42 -28.95 9.25
C GLY A 280 -35.75 -28.11 8.17
N PHE A 281 -34.49 -27.76 8.36
CA PHE A 281 -33.67 -27.05 7.37
C PHE A 281 -32.69 -27.99 6.71
N THR A 282 -32.76 -28.08 5.37
CA THR A 282 -31.82 -28.89 4.60
C THR A 282 -30.64 -28.04 4.19
N ILE A 283 -29.48 -28.35 4.75
CA ILE A 283 -28.22 -27.64 4.42
C ILE A 283 -27.78 -28.06 3.03
N SER A 284 -27.58 -27.13 2.11
CA SER A 284 -27.03 -27.37 0.80
C SER A 284 -25.61 -27.96 0.86
N PRO A 285 -25.22 -28.88 -0.03
CA PRO A 285 -23.84 -29.34 -0.07
C PRO A 285 -22.89 -28.19 -0.42
N ARG A 286 -21.66 -28.26 0.09
CA ARG A 286 -20.59 -27.35 -0.32
C ARG A 286 -20.23 -27.59 -1.78
N THR A 287 -19.73 -26.58 -2.46
CA THR A 287 -19.15 -26.68 -3.80
C THR A 287 -17.86 -27.53 -3.79
N ALA A 288 -17.29 -27.79 -4.96
CA ALA A 288 -16.01 -28.49 -5.07
C ALA A 288 -14.80 -27.55 -4.85
N THR A 289 -15.05 -26.28 -4.52
CA THR A 289 -14.00 -25.28 -4.22
C THR A 289 -13.10 -25.73 -3.09
N THR A 290 -11.77 -25.64 -3.32
CA THR A 290 -10.77 -26.00 -2.33
C THR A 290 -10.40 -24.81 -1.49
N TRP A 291 -10.83 -24.80 -0.21
CA TRP A 291 -10.55 -23.75 0.74
C TRP A 291 -9.24 -24.00 1.49
N GLN A 292 -8.43 -22.95 1.64
CA GLN A 292 -7.24 -22.90 2.51
C GLN A 292 -7.55 -22.00 3.70
N TYR A 293 -7.05 -22.37 4.87
CA TYR A 293 -7.33 -21.65 6.10
C TYR A 293 -6.04 -21.18 6.74
N GLY A 294 -6.04 -19.97 7.29
CA GLY A 294 -4.89 -19.39 7.96
C GLY A 294 -5.24 -18.22 8.87
N LEU A 295 -4.26 -17.82 9.66
CA LEU A 295 -4.34 -16.59 10.45
C LEU A 295 -3.56 -15.49 9.74
N ILE A 296 -4.12 -14.30 9.68
CA ILE A 296 -3.47 -13.12 9.10
C ILE A 296 -3.39 -11.98 10.12
N PRO A 297 -2.38 -11.10 10.02
CA PRO A 297 -2.36 -9.88 10.81
C PRO A 297 -3.60 -9.04 10.54
N SER A 298 -4.15 -8.44 11.61
CA SER A 298 -5.23 -7.48 11.54
C SER A 298 -4.84 -6.20 12.26
N SER A 299 -5.61 -5.13 12.08
CA SER A 299 -5.49 -3.86 12.79
C SER A 299 -6.86 -3.30 13.10
N HIS A 300 -6.95 -2.36 14.02
CA HIS A 300 -8.21 -1.67 14.28
C HIS A 300 -8.70 -0.95 13.02
N ALA A 301 -7.81 -0.29 12.27
CA ALA A 301 -8.16 0.38 11.01
C ALA A 301 -8.64 -0.60 9.92
N ALA A 302 -8.07 -1.81 9.84
CA ALA A 302 -8.53 -2.84 8.90
C ALA A 302 -9.93 -3.35 9.24
N ILE A 303 -10.24 -3.50 10.53
CA ILE A 303 -11.57 -3.89 11.00
C ILE A 303 -12.58 -2.78 10.68
N GLU A 304 -12.23 -1.52 10.96
CA GLU A 304 -13.07 -0.36 10.67
C GLU A 304 -13.38 -0.25 9.17
N ALA A 305 -12.36 -0.40 8.32
CA ALA A 305 -12.53 -0.38 6.86
C ALA A 305 -13.39 -1.56 6.37
N GLN A 306 -13.16 -2.77 6.88
CA GLN A 306 -13.87 -3.98 6.51
C GLN A 306 -15.38 -3.87 6.75
N PHE A 307 -15.78 -3.30 7.88
CA PHE A 307 -17.18 -3.24 8.29
C PHE A 307 -17.82 -1.85 8.16
N GLY A 308 -17.14 -0.91 7.50
CA GLY A 308 -17.63 0.45 7.32
C GLY A 308 -17.89 1.18 8.64
N LEU A 309 -17.08 0.88 9.67
CA LEU A 309 -17.17 1.55 10.96
C LEU A 309 -16.48 2.92 10.91
N ALA A 310 -16.89 3.81 11.82
CA ALA A 310 -16.23 5.10 11.93
C ALA A 310 -14.76 4.93 12.34
N ALA A 311 -13.88 5.72 11.71
CA ALA A 311 -12.46 5.71 12.01
C ALA A 311 -12.21 5.95 13.51
N GLY A 312 -11.34 5.14 14.12
CA GLY A 312 -11.01 5.19 15.54
C GLY A 312 -12.01 4.50 16.47
N SER A 313 -13.15 4.00 15.99
CA SER A 313 -14.19 3.38 16.83
C SER A 313 -13.72 2.11 17.53
N VAL A 314 -13.00 1.22 16.84
CA VAL A 314 -12.45 -0.01 17.42
C VAL A 314 -11.31 0.29 18.40
N SER A 315 -10.52 1.32 18.11
CA SER A 315 -9.48 1.80 19.04
C SER A 315 -10.06 2.37 20.33
N ILE A 316 -11.14 3.14 20.23
CA ILE A 316 -11.90 3.64 21.38
C ILE A 316 -12.49 2.48 22.18
N ALA A 317 -13.09 1.48 21.51
CA ALA A 317 -13.58 0.28 22.16
C ALA A 317 -12.48 -0.46 22.95
N ALA A 318 -11.30 -0.63 22.36
CA ALA A 318 -10.15 -1.24 23.06
C ALA A 318 -9.69 -0.44 24.29
N THR A 319 -9.79 0.89 24.24
CA THR A 319 -9.49 1.79 25.36
C THR A 319 -10.53 1.61 26.49
N GLU A 320 -11.82 1.61 26.16
CA GLU A 320 -12.90 1.37 27.11
C GLU A 320 -12.82 -0.04 27.74
N TRP A 321 -12.44 -1.05 26.96
CA TRP A 321 -12.15 -2.38 27.50
C TRP A 321 -11.09 -2.33 28.61
N ALA A 322 -9.95 -1.72 28.32
CA ALA A 322 -8.86 -1.60 29.28
C ALA A 322 -9.26 -0.81 30.54
N LYS A 323 -10.13 0.18 30.39
CA LYS A 323 -10.71 0.99 31.48
C LYS A 323 -11.68 0.18 32.32
N ASN A 324 -12.59 -0.54 31.67
CA ASN A 324 -13.59 -1.38 32.36
C ASN A 324 -12.94 -2.49 33.18
N LEU A 325 -11.86 -3.11 32.66
CA LEU A 325 -11.08 -4.09 33.43
C LEU A 325 -10.46 -3.49 34.70
N LYS A 326 -9.94 -2.25 34.63
CA LYS A 326 -9.37 -1.56 35.80
C LYS A 326 -10.47 -1.22 36.84
N ARG A 327 -11.62 -0.73 36.35
CA ARG A 327 -12.74 -0.30 37.19
C ARG A 327 -13.42 -1.48 37.88
N THR A 328 -13.75 -2.51 37.12
CA THR A 328 -14.50 -3.68 37.64
C THR A 328 -13.63 -4.75 38.29
N ARG A 329 -12.31 -4.71 38.05
CA ARG A 329 -11.34 -5.72 38.50
C ARG A 329 -11.64 -7.14 37.98
N VAL A 330 -12.48 -7.27 36.96
CA VAL A 330 -12.73 -8.54 36.28
C VAL A 330 -11.45 -8.96 35.56
N LYS A 331 -11.03 -10.20 35.72
CA LYS A 331 -9.89 -10.76 35.00
C LYS A 331 -10.40 -11.25 33.64
N PRO A 332 -9.85 -10.77 32.50
CA PRO A 332 -10.25 -11.32 31.21
C PRO A 332 -9.73 -12.75 31.04
N TYR A 333 -10.43 -13.55 30.23
CA TYR A 333 -9.84 -14.79 29.71
C TYR A 333 -8.79 -14.46 28.66
N ARG A 334 -7.69 -15.19 28.70
CA ARG A 334 -6.58 -15.07 27.74
C ARG A 334 -6.02 -16.45 27.50
N LEU A 335 -5.74 -16.76 26.27
CA LEU A 335 -5.12 -18.01 25.88
C LEU A 335 -3.71 -18.13 26.50
N GLU A 336 -3.39 -19.29 27.05
CA GLU A 336 -2.06 -19.59 27.52
C GLU A 336 -1.03 -19.46 26.36
N GLY A 337 0.11 -18.84 26.64
CA GLY A 337 1.14 -18.55 25.63
C GLY A 337 1.06 -17.15 25.01
N GLN A 338 -0.07 -16.47 25.07
CA GLN A 338 -0.14 -15.09 24.58
C GLN A 338 0.64 -14.12 25.49
N ALA A 339 1.55 -13.35 24.88
CA ALA A 339 2.24 -12.28 25.59
C ALA A 339 1.24 -11.21 26.05
N GLY A 340 1.07 -11.09 27.35
CA GLY A 340 0.27 -10.00 27.94
C GLY A 340 0.84 -8.63 27.53
N PRO A 341 0.03 -7.56 27.52
CA PRO A 341 0.51 -6.22 27.25
C PRO A 341 1.66 -5.89 28.20
N LYS A 342 2.80 -5.41 27.68
CA LYS A 342 3.92 -4.96 28.50
C LYS A 342 3.39 -3.98 29.54
N LYS A 343 3.54 -4.31 30.82
CA LYS A 343 3.13 -3.41 31.93
C LYS A 343 3.75 -2.04 31.66
N PRO A 344 2.97 -0.96 31.62
CA PRO A 344 3.55 0.38 31.57
C PRO A 344 4.46 0.55 32.76
N ARG A 345 5.67 1.03 32.53
CA ARG A 345 6.65 1.30 33.57
C ARG A 345 5.98 2.30 34.56
N PRO A 346 5.90 1.99 35.85
CA PRO A 346 5.21 2.87 36.78
C PRO A 346 5.92 4.21 36.83
N THR A 347 5.32 5.24 36.28
CA THR A 347 5.63 6.62 36.61
C THR A 347 5.24 6.82 38.07
N LYS A 348 6.24 7.04 38.91
CA LYS A 348 6.03 7.43 40.31
C LYS A 348 5.35 8.81 40.32
N THR A 349 4.05 8.83 40.32
CA THR A 349 3.27 10.02 40.68
C THR A 349 2.83 9.82 42.13
N ALA A 350 3.36 10.67 42.96
CA ALA A 350 3.02 10.72 44.37
C ALA A 350 1.50 10.99 44.51
N ALA A 351 0.80 10.07 45.19
CA ALA A 351 -0.60 10.26 45.51
C ALA A 351 -0.74 11.45 46.47
N ARG A 352 -1.31 12.53 45.97
CA ARG A 352 -1.74 13.66 46.78
C ARG A 352 -3.16 13.35 47.28
N ALA A 353 -3.35 13.25 48.56
CA ALA A 353 -4.66 13.06 49.21
C ALA A 353 -5.58 14.23 48.82
N THR A 354 -6.70 13.94 48.15
CA THR A 354 -7.70 14.93 47.74
C THR A 354 -8.79 15.04 48.78
N VAL A 355 -9.04 16.26 49.20
CA VAL A 355 -10.22 16.66 50.00
C VAL A 355 -11.46 16.55 49.08
N PRO A 356 -12.57 15.99 49.49
CA PRO A 356 -13.79 15.93 48.69
C PRO A 356 -14.28 17.34 48.34
N ALA A 357 -14.49 17.58 47.05
CA ALA A 357 -15.10 18.83 46.58
C ALA A 357 -16.58 18.88 46.95
N PRO A 358 -17.13 20.05 47.32
CA PRO A 358 -18.57 20.20 47.59
C PRO A 358 -19.38 19.95 46.33
N ALA A 359 -20.59 19.38 46.49
CA ALA A 359 -21.50 19.11 45.39
C ALA A 359 -21.84 20.42 44.63
N PRO A 360 -21.90 20.39 43.30
CA PRO A 360 -22.21 21.57 42.49
C PRO A 360 -23.68 21.99 42.72
N GLU A 361 -23.90 23.26 42.95
CA GLU A 361 -25.23 23.88 42.96
C GLU A 361 -25.82 23.82 41.54
N ALA A 362 -27.08 23.43 41.43
CA ALA A 362 -27.80 23.40 40.17
C ALA A 362 -28.03 24.84 39.65
N THR A 363 -27.38 25.16 38.52
CA THR A 363 -27.57 26.45 37.83
C THR A 363 -28.50 26.23 36.64
N GLU A 364 -29.41 27.20 36.41
CA GLU A 364 -30.36 27.18 35.25
C GLU A 364 -29.59 27.25 33.92
N ASP A 365 -28.42 27.90 33.89
CA ASP A 365 -27.52 28.00 32.76
C ASP A 365 -26.26 27.18 33.00
N ARG A 366 -26.25 25.94 32.47
CA ARG A 366 -25.11 25.02 32.62
C ARG A 366 -23.81 25.56 32.03
N LEU A 367 -23.88 26.36 30.94
CA LEU A 367 -22.69 26.88 30.29
C LEU A 367 -22.05 27.99 31.12
N SER A 368 -22.82 28.92 31.66
CA SER A 368 -22.33 29.98 32.56
C SER A 368 -21.79 29.40 33.86
N GLY A 369 -22.47 28.39 34.42
CA GLY A 369 -21.96 27.65 35.57
C GLY A 369 -20.67 26.89 35.31
N PHE A 370 -20.52 26.31 34.12
CA PHE A 370 -19.29 25.64 33.69
C PHE A 370 -18.13 26.62 33.52
N LEU A 371 -18.34 27.79 32.90
CA LEU A 371 -17.30 28.80 32.71
C LEU A 371 -16.80 29.40 34.03
N GLN A 372 -17.65 29.41 35.06
CA GLN A 372 -17.25 29.84 36.40
C GLN A 372 -16.58 28.73 37.23
N ARG A 373 -17.13 27.50 37.16
CA ARG A 373 -16.60 26.30 37.85
C ARG A 373 -16.88 25.05 37.01
N PRO A 374 -15.84 24.51 36.35
CA PRO A 374 -16.03 23.28 35.60
C PRO A 374 -16.57 22.15 36.51
N PRO A 375 -17.44 21.28 35.99
CA PRO A 375 -18.02 20.17 36.78
C PRO A 375 -16.90 19.30 37.33
N ALA A 376 -17.04 18.89 38.61
CA ALA A 376 -16.09 17.99 39.23
C ALA A 376 -16.23 16.60 38.62
N LEU A 377 -15.16 16.11 37.99
CA LEU A 377 -15.08 14.74 37.49
C LEU A 377 -14.73 13.79 38.63
N HIS A 378 -15.12 12.50 38.50
CA HIS A 378 -14.60 11.47 39.35
C HIS A 378 -13.07 11.40 39.24
N THR A 379 -12.35 11.21 40.33
CA THR A 379 -10.85 11.28 40.35
C THR A 379 -10.18 10.35 39.36
N LEU A 380 -10.77 9.19 39.07
CA LEU A 380 -10.25 8.27 38.04
C LEU A 380 -10.46 8.81 36.62
N ASP A 381 -11.63 9.41 36.33
CA ASP A 381 -11.94 9.99 35.01
C ASP A 381 -11.13 11.28 34.79
N GLU A 382 -10.92 12.09 35.82
CA GLU A 382 -10.07 13.28 35.79
C GLU A 382 -8.60 12.92 35.50
N ALA A 383 -8.06 11.94 36.22
CA ALA A 383 -6.69 11.47 36.04
C ALA A 383 -6.46 10.89 34.65
N GLU A 384 -7.44 10.20 34.09
CA GLU A 384 -7.40 9.64 32.75
C GLU A 384 -7.40 10.75 31.68
N LEU A 385 -8.35 11.69 31.78
CA LEU A 385 -8.46 12.81 30.85
C LEU A 385 -7.20 13.68 30.89
N LEU A 386 -6.65 13.93 32.08
CA LEU A 386 -5.38 14.64 32.21
C LEU A 386 -4.23 13.89 31.55
N GLY A 387 -4.19 12.56 31.73
CA GLY A 387 -3.22 11.69 31.05
C GLY A 387 -3.32 11.81 29.53
N TRP A 388 -4.51 11.71 28.97
CA TRP A 388 -4.75 11.85 27.51
C TRP A 388 -4.32 13.25 27.02
N SER A 389 -4.66 14.31 27.76
CA SER A 389 -4.32 15.69 27.38
C SER A 389 -2.80 15.93 27.33
N VAL A 390 -2.04 15.31 28.23
CA VAL A 390 -0.58 15.38 28.22
C VAL A 390 0.01 14.53 27.09
N ASP A 391 -0.53 13.33 26.89
CA ASP A 391 0.02 12.39 25.91
C ASP A 391 -0.26 12.82 24.46
N ILE A 392 -1.43 13.44 24.19
CA ILE A 392 -1.70 13.99 22.85
C ILE A 392 -0.78 15.14 22.50
N VAL A 393 -0.49 16.05 23.43
CA VAL A 393 0.48 17.14 23.21
C VAL A 393 1.87 16.57 22.95
N ARG A 394 2.29 15.52 23.66
CA ARG A 394 3.57 14.84 23.39
C ARG A 394 3.58 14.18 22.01
N ALA A 395 2.48 13.55 21.61
CA ALA A 395 2.35 12.93 20.30
C ALA A 395 2.38 13.99 19.19
N ALA A 396 1.65 15.09 19.36
CA ALA A 396 1.62 16.22 18.45
C ALA A 396 3.01 16.81 18.24
N ARG A 397 3.76 17.09 19.33
CA ARG A 397 5.16 17.59 19.25
C ARG A 397 6.07 16.65 18.46
N ARG A 398 5.97 15.33 18.69
CA ARG A 398 6.75 14.33 17.93
C ARG A 398 6.43 14.32 16.44
N ASN A 399 5.23 14.74 16.06
CA ASN A 399 4.78 14.87 14.69
C ASN A 399 4.94 16.31 14.13
N GLY A 400 5.66 17.18 14.87
CA GLY A 400 6.03 18.51 14.38
C GLY A 400 4.97 19.60 14.60
N TYR A 401 3.94 19.36 15.41
CA TYR A 401 3.01 20.40 15.83
C TYR A 401 3.64 21.28 16.93
N LEU A 402 3.33 22.57 16.88
CA LEU A 402 3.75 23.51 17.92
C LEU A 402 2.77 23.48 19.11
N ALA A 403 2.61 22.30 19.70
CA ALA A 403 1.72 22.13 20.84
C ALA A 403 2.43 22.47 22.16
N SER A 404 1.76 23.23 23.02
CA SER A 404 2.28 23.74 24.28
C SER A 404 1.59 23.10 25.50
N THR A 405 2.04 23.46 26.71
CA THR A 405 1.33 23.05 27.93
C THR A 405 -0.04 23.74 28.02
N ALA A 406 -0.15 24.98 27.49
CA ALA A 406 -1.45 25.65 27.42
C ALA A 406 -2.45 24.90 26.55
N ASP A 407 -2.00 24.29 25.44
CA ASP A 407 -2.86 23.46 24.60
C ASP A 407 -3.33 22.20 25.35
N ALA A 408 -2.50 21.62 26.21
CA ALA A 408 -2.94 20.48 27.05
C ALA A 408 -4.04 20.88 28.03
N ILE A 409 -3.93 22.08 28.64
CA ILE A 409 -4.97 22.63 29.51
C ILE A 409 -6.23 22.93 28.70
N ALA A 410 -6.08 23.57 27.53
CA ALA A 410 -7.21 23.86 26.67
C ALA A 410 -7.94 22.59 26.18
N VAL A 411 -7.22 21.53 25.81
CA VAL A 411 -7.83 20.21 25.45
C VAL A 411 -8.61 19.62 26.63
N PHE A 412 -8.03 19.66 27.83
CA PHE A 412 -8.70 19.18 29.05
C PHE A 412 -10.01 19.92 29.31
N GLU A 413 -9.98 21.25 29.37
CA GLU A 413 -11.13 22.10 29.63
C GLU A 413 -12.18 22.00 28.51
N THR A 414 -11.75 22.03 27.25
CA THR A 414 -12.65 21.91 26.08
C THR A 414 -13.35 20.55 26.05
N SER A 415 -12.68 19.47 26.45
CA SER A 415 -13.30 18.16 26.54
C SER A 415 -14.46 18.14 27.54
N ILE A 416 -14.30 18.77 28.70
CA ILE A 416 -15.34 18.90 29.72
C ILE A 416 -16.47 19.79 29.22
N LEU A 417 -16.14 20.90 28.53
CA LEU A 417 -17.13 21.81 27.96
C LEU A 417 -17.99 21.11 26.89
N LEU A 418 -17.36 20.38 25.96
CA LEU A 418 -18.07 19.63 24.92
C LEU A 418 -18.98 18.57 25.51
N ALA A 419 -18.53 17.85 26.54
CA ALA A 419 -19.37 16.87 27.24
C ALA A 419 -20.58 17.54 27.88
N ALA A 420 -20.40 18.67 28.56
CA ALA A 420 -21.51 19.43 29.16
C ALA A 420 -22.50 19.96 28.11
N MET A 421 -21.99 20.48 26.97
CA MET A 421 -22.85 20.94 25.86
C MET A 421 -23.66 19.82 25.20
N ARG A 422 -23.16 18.60 25.27
CA ARG A 422 -23.80 17.38 24.75
C ARG A 422 -24.63 16.64 25.80
N ASP A 423 -24.89 17.26 26.95
CA ASP A 423 -25.61 16.67 28.09
C ASP A 423 -25.00 15.36 28.64
N ARG A 424 -23.67 15.25 28.58
CA ARG A 424 -22.93 14.10 29.08
C ARG A 424 -22.41 14.35 30.49
N ALA A 425 -22.51 13.33 31.36
CA ALA A 425 -22.02 13.44 32.72
C ALA A 425 -20.49 13.56 32.83
N LYS A 426 -19.76 13.08 31.81
CA LYS A 426 -18.30 13.12 31.71
C LYS A 426 -17.86 13.13 30.25
N PRO A 427 -16.64 13.63 29.95
CA PRO A 427 -16.06 13.55 28.62
C PRO A 427 -15.90 12.10 28.17
N THR A 428 -16.31 11.86 26.93
CA THR A 428 -16.05 10.60 26.22
C THR A 428 -14.74 10.70 25.41
N PRO A 429 -14.17 9.59 24.93
CA PRO A 429 -13.08 9.62 23.99
C PRO A 429 -13.35 10.47 22.73
N TYR A 430 -14.62 10.54 22.30
CA TYR A 430 -15.05 11.36 21.16
C TYR A 430 -15.02 12.87 21.48
N ASP A 431 -15.42 13.27 22.69
CA ASP A 431 -15.31 14.66 23.15
C ASP A 431 -13.85 15.08 23.25
N PHE A 432 -13.00 14.19 23.74
CA PHE A 432 -11.56 14.41 23.80
C PHE A 432 -10.93 14.54 22.40
N GLN A 433 -11.34 13.71 21.44
CA GLN A 433 -10.85 13.78 20.07
C GLN A 433 -11.18 15.14 19.43
N ASP A 434 -12.45 15.60 19.60
CA ASP A 434 -12.86 16.90 19.09
C ASP A 434 -12.14 18.06 19.76
N ALA A 435 -11.94 17.99 21.08
CA ALA A 435 -11.18 18.99 21.82
C ALA A 435 -9.71 19.04 21.36
N ALA A 436 -9.09 17.90 21.14
CA ALA A 436 -7.70 17.81 20.69
C ALA A 436 -7.52 18.44 19.29
N VAL A 437 -8.42 18.11 18.34
CA VAL A 437 -8.43 18.71 17.00
C VAL A 437 -8.61 20.22 17.11
N THR A 438 -9.62 20.68 17.85
CA THR A 438 -9.94 22.12 17.99
C THR A 438 -8.80 22.94 18.60
N CYS A 439 -8.11 22.38 19.61
CA CYS A 439 -7.11 23.14 20.35
C CYS A 439 -5.70 23.06 19.74
N ILE A 440 -5.36 21.97 19.04
CA ILE A 440 -3.99 21.71 18.56
C ILE A 440 -3.86 21.95 17.05
N GLU A 441 -4.89 21.60 16.25
CA GLU A 441 -4.84 21.69 14.80
C GLU A 441 -5.22 23.12 14.36
N LYS A 442 -4.21 23.99 14.31
CA LYS A 442 -4.40 25.41 13.92
C LYS A 442 -4.23 25.61 12.41
N ASP A 443 -3.45 24.74 11.74
CA ASP A 443 -3.16 24.80 10.31
C ASP A 443 -3.01 23.40 9.73
N THR A 444 -3.50 23.18 8.49
CA THR A 444 -3.23 21.96 7.73
C THR A 444 -1.83 22.01 7.12
N VAL A 445 -0.93 21.20 7.61
CA VAL A 445 0.44 21.13 7.08
C VAL A 445 0.58 19.85 6.23
N PRO A 446 0.85 20.00 4.92
CA PRO A 446 1.03 18.83 4.05
C PRO A 446 2.11 17.88 4.58
N GLY A 447 1.81 16.57 4.57
CA GLY A 447 2.75 15.53 5.00
C GLY A 447 2.79 15.24 6.50
N ARG A 448 2.00 15.89 7.32
CA ARG A 448 1.84 15.58 8.75
C ARG A 448 0.58 14.72 8.96
N ARG A 449 0.64 13.79 9.92
CA ARG A 449 -0.57 13.11 10.40
C ARG A 449 -1.46 14.11 11.10
N ASP A 450 -2.76 14.11 10.80
CA ASP A 450 -3.71 15.00 11.48
C ASP A 450 -3.84 14.67 12.98
N VAL A 451 -4.34 15.60 13.76
CA VAL A 451 -4.47 15.45 15.22
C VAL A 451 -5.49 14.37 15.55
N ARG A 452 -6.54 14.21 14.75
CA ARG A 452 -7.52 13.13 14.89
C ARG A 452 -6.84 11.77 14.86
N ARG A 453 -6.00 11.53 13.86
CA ARG A 453 -5.23 10.30 13.72
C ARG A 453 -4.25 10.09 14.87
N LEU A 454 -3.65 11.16 15.39
CA LEU A 454 -2.77 11.06 16.57
C LEU A 454 -3.54 10.63 17.83
N VAL A 455 -4.80 11.07 17.99
CA VAL A 455 -5.67 10.60 19.09
C VAL A 455 -5.98 9.11 18.93
N GLU A 456 -6.34 8.67 17.74
CA GLU A 456 -6.62 7.25 17.44
C GLU A 456 -5.42 6.37 17.74
N ILE A 457 -4.23 6.78 17.30
CA ILE A 457 -2.96 6.08 17.59
C ILE A 457 -2.70 6.03 19.11
N MET A 458 -2.88 7.14 19.79
CA MET A 458 -2.70 7.22 21.24
C MET A 458 -3.67 6.29 21.99
N MET A 459 -4.90 6.18 21.49
CA MET A 459 -5.94 5.30 22.03
C MET A 459 -5.81 3.83 21.59
N GLY A 460 -4.73 3.47 20.90
CA GLY A 460 -4.44 2.08 20.52
C GLY A 460 -4.61 1.73 19.06
N GLY A 461 -4.87 2.73 18.19
CA GLY A 461 -5.09 2.55 16.75
C GLY A 461 -3.92 2.06 15.93
N ASP A 462 -2.70 2.15 16.42
CA ASP A 462 -1.49 1.62 15.74
C ASP A 462 -1.18 0.16 16.11
N ARG A 463 -2.08 -0.52 16.83
CA ARG A 463 -1.86 -1.93 17.13
C ARG A 463 -2.16 -2.76 15.91
N ILE A 464 -1.09 -3.29 15.32
CA ILE A 464 -1.19 -4.31 14.30
C ILE A 464 -0.81 -5.63 14.94
N GLY A 465 -1.66 -6.62 14.73
CA GLY A 465 -1.41 -7.98 15.19
C GLY A 465 -0.25 -8.63 14.46
N GLN A 466 0.14 -9.75 14.97
CA GLN A 466 1.22 -10.55 14.42
C GLN A 466 0.89 -12.02 14.58
N VAL A 467 1.06 -12.78 13.51
CA VAL A 467 1.00 -14.23 13.54
C VAL A 467 2.38 -14.75 13.94
N GLY A 468 2.45 -15.52 15.01
CA GLY A 468 3.71 -16.09 15.48
C GLY A 468 4.23 -17.20 14.54
N TYR A 469 5.51 -17.54 14.66
CA TYR A 469 6.17 -18.50 13.78
C TYR A 469 5.42 -19.84 13.69
N ASP A 470 4.99 -20.40 14.82
CA ASP A 470 4.33 -21.72 14.88
C ASP A 470 2.96 -21.74 14.18
N ALA A 471 2.29 -20.59 14.10
CA ALA A 471 1.00 -20.43 13.43
C ALA A 471 1.13 -20.05 11.93
N LEU A 472 2.35 -19.86 11.41
CA LEU A 472 2.58 -19.58 10.01
C LEU A 472 2.38 -20.84 9.14
N PRO A 473 1.88 -20.69 7.90
CA PRO A 473 1.83 -21.79 6.95
C PRO A 473 3.25 -22.31 6.61
N PRO A 474 3.37 -23.57 6.15
CA PRO A 474 4.67 -24.20 5.91
C PRO A 474 5.61 -23.38 5.03
N LEU A 475 5.13 -22.79 3.93
CA LEU A 475 5.92 -21.93 3.04
C LEU A 475 6.49 -20.72 3.78
N ALA A 476 5.66 -20.05 4.59
CA ALA A 476 6.10 -18.85 5.32
C ALA A 476 7.16 -19.20 6.38
N ARG A 477 7.04 -20.37 7.02
CA ARG A 477 8.07 -20.88 7.93
C ARG A 477 9.37 -21.21 7.18
N ASP A 478 9.28 -21.89 6.03
CA ASP A 478 10.45 -22.20 5.18
C ASP A 478 11.20 -20.92 4.78
N VAL A 479 10.49 -19.84 4.44
CA VAL A 479 11.12 -18.56 4.13
C VAL A 479 11.90 -18.01 5.32
N HIS A 480 11.31 -18.04 6.53
CA HIS A 480 12.03 -17.59 7.73
C HIS A 480 13.25 -18.46 8.05
N ASP A 481 13.14 -19.77 7.89
CA ASP A 481 14.23 -20.72 8.15
C ASP A 481 15.38 -20.55 7.13
N ARG A 482 15.06 -20.38 5.85
CA ARG A 482 16.05 -20.13 4.79
C ARG A 482 16.74 -18.79 4.92
N LEU A 483 16.09 -17.79 5.53
CA LEU A 483 16.68 -16.47 5.81
C LEU A 483 17.30 -16.37 7.21
N ALA A 484 17.28 -17.43 8.03
CA ALA A 484 17.88 -17.43 9.36
C ALA A 484 19.39 -17.08 9.36
N PRO A 485 20.20 -17.46 8.34
CA PRO A 485 21.60 -17.04 8.28
C PRO A 485 21.84 -15.52 8.25
N LEU A 486 20.82 -14.72 7.94
CA LEU A 486 20.94 -13.26 8.01
C LEU A 486 20.97 -12.71 9.45
N GLU A 487 20.66 -13.53 10.46
CA GLU A 487 20.60 -13.16 11.90
C GLU A 487 19.69 -11.94 12.18
N LEU A 488 18.67 -11.72 11.35
CA LEU A 488 17.74 -10.60 11.44
C LEU A 488 16.38 -11.05 11.98
N ASN A 489 15.78 -10.24 12.86
CA ASN A 489 14.40 -10.46 13.27
C ASN A 489 13.43 -9.95 12.17
N LEU A 490 13.12 -10.81 11.21
CA LEU A 490 12.28 -10.52 10.04
C LEU A 490 10.78 -10.53 10.37
N GLN A 491 10.36 -11.05 11.52
CA GLN A 491 8.99 -11.01 11.98
C GLN A 491 8.63 -9.61 12.52
N GLN A 492 9.61 -8.84 12.97
CA GLN A 492 9.37 -7.50 13.48
C GLN A 492 9.04 -6.53 12.35
N ARG A 493 8.01 -5.72 12.55
CA ARG A 493 7.62 -4.67 11.60
C ARG A 493 8.70 -3.60 11.47
N GLY A 494 8.78 -3.02 10.29
CA GLY A 494 9.78 -2.04 9.90
C GLY A 494 10.83 -2.59 8.96
N VAL A 495 11.61 -1.71 8.38
CA VAL A 495 12.66 -2.07 7.43
C VAL A 495 13.90 -2.57 8.19
N ARG A 496 14.41 -3.72 7.76
CA ARG A 496 15.68 -4.29 8.22
C ARG A 496 16.65 -4.33 7.06
N ARG A 497 17.87 -3.85 7.28
CA ARG A 497 18.90 -3.90 6.23
C ARG A 497 19.73 -5.16 6.38
N ALA A 498 19.76 -5.96 5.31
CA ALA A 498 20.62 -7.10 5.16
C ALA A 498 21.78 -6.76 4.22
N LEU A 499 22.98 -7.18 4.59
CA LEU A 499 24.19 -7.11 3.75
C LEU A 499 24.64 -8.55 3.50
N LEU A 500 24.73 -8.93 2.22
CA LEU A 500 25.16 -10.25 1.81
C LEU A 500 26.51 -10.12 1.09
N ASP A 501 27.55 -10.68 1.68
CA ASP A 501 28.86 -10.85 1.03
C ASP A 501 29.07 -12.34 0.73
N MET A 502 28.64 -12.75 -0.47
CA MET A 502 28.70 -14.14 -0.92
C MET A 502 30.10 -14.64 -1.28
N ALA A 503 31.10 -13.74 -1.22
CA ALA A 503 32.50 -14.11 -1.38
C ALA A 503 33.10 -14.59 -0.07
N SER A 504 32.82 -13.90 1.04
CA SER A 504 33.25 -14.25 2.39
C SER A 504 32.39 -15.35 3.02
N GLU A 505 31.07 -15.33 2.75
CA GLU A 505 30.08 -16.24 3.34
C GLU A 505 29.24 -16.92 2.23
N PRO A 506 29.70 -18.05 1.68
CA PRO A 506 29.02 -18.75 0.57
C PRO A 506 27.58 -19.18 0.88
N ASP A 507 27.26 -19.45 2.14
CA ASP A 507 25.91 -19.87 2.60
C ASP A 507 24.86 -18.79 2.37
N LEU A 508 25.25 -17.52 2.31
CA LEU A 508 24.37 -16.40 1.98
C LEU A 508 23.84 -16.43 0.53
N ARG A 509 24.40 -17.30 -0.33
CA ARG A 509 23.87 -17.50 -1.69
C ARG A 509 22.44 -18.01 -1.68
N SER A 510 22.12 -18.92 -0.76
CA SER A 510 20.75 -19.42 -0.58
C SER A 510 19.79 -18.31 -0.14
N CYS A 511 20.24 -17.43 0.76
CA CYS A 511 19.46 -16.25 1.16
C CYS A 511 19.20 -15.29 -0.02
N SER A 512 20.23 -15.02 -0.83
CA SER A 512 20.10 -14.22 -2.05
C SER A 512 19.05 -14.81 -3.00
N ASP A 513 19.06 -16.14 -3.24
CA ASP A 513 18.08 -16.80 -4.10
C ASP A 513 16.66 -16.62 -3.58
N VAL A 514 16.43 -16.79 -2.28
CA VAL A 514 15.15 -16.54 -1.63
C VAL A 514 14.71 -15.08 -1.78
N LEU A 515 15.61 -14.11 -1.52
CA LEU A 515 15.28 -12.70 -1.59
C LEU A 515 14.88 -12.23 -2.99
N TRP A 516 15.55 -12.75 -4.03
CA TRP A 516 15.18 -12.46 -5.41
C TRP A 516 13.84 -13.08 -5.81
N MET A 517 13.52 -14.30 -5.33
CA MET A 517 12.18 -14.90 -5.52
C MET A 517 11.10 -14.11 -4.76
N LEU A 518 11.36 -13.71 -3.50
CA LEU A 518 10.43 -12.88 -2.73
C LEU A 518 10.15 -11.54 -3.39
N ARG A 519 11.19 -10.89 -3.96
CA ARG A 519 11.00 -9.67 -4.74
C ARG A 519 10.04 -9.87 -5.90
N ARG A 520 10.05 -11.05 -6.52
CA ARG A 520 9.19 -11.38 -7.66
C ARG A 520 7.77 -11.76 -7.24
N LEU A 521 7.62 -12.35 -6.06
CA LEU A 521 6.35 -12.92 -5.59
C LEU A 521 5.56 -11.99 -4.66
N LEU A 522 6.25 -11.16 -3.87
CA LEU A 522 5.64 -10.26 -2.89
C LEU A 522 5.46 -8.83 -3.44
N PRO A 523 4.60 -8.02 -2.81
CA PRO A 523 4.42 -6.61 -3.16
C PRO A 523 5.74 -5.83 -3.11
N PRO A 524 5.86 -4.76 -3.93
CA PRO A 524 7.01 -3.86 -3.89
C PRO A 524 7.25 -3.33 -2.47
N GLY A 525 8.47 -3.42 -1.98
CA GLY A 525 8.84 -2.98 -0.64
C GLY A 525 9.01 -4.12 0.38
N ALA A 526 8.46 -5.32 0.17
CA ALA A 526 8.68 -6.46 1.07
C ALA A 526 10.15 -6.92 1.07
N ALA A 527 10.75 -7.03 -0.12
CA ALA A 527 12.16 -7.31 -0.33
C ALA A 527 12.69 -6.40 -1.46
N ARG A 528 13.43 -5.36 -1.10
CA ARG A 528 13.95 -4.36 -2.06
C ARG A 528 15.47 -4.38 -2.08
N PRO A 529 16.09 -4.68 -3.25
CA PRO A 529 17.54 -4.54 -3.38
C PRO A 529 17.90 -3.04 -3.36
N VAL A 530 18.90 -2.68 -2.57
CA VAL A 530 19.53 -1.35 -2.53
C VAL A 530 20.78 -1.35 -3.40
N MET A 531 21.54 -2.44 -3.35
CA MET A 531 22.72 -2.70 -4.14
C MET A 531 22.72 -4.17 -4.56
N GLY A 532 23.20 -4.42 -5.77
CA GLY A 532 23.26 -5.75 -6.37
C GLY A 532 22.27 -5.90 -7.53
N GLU A 533 22.67 -6.70 -8.49
CA GLU A 533 21.86 -7.06 -9.66
C GLU A 533 21.90 -8.56 -9.89
N ARG A 534 20.81 -9.09 -10.42
CA ARG A 534 20.72 -10.46 -10.89
C ARG A 534 20.19 -10.44 -12.30
N ARG A 535 21.04 -10.83 -13.24
CA ARG A 535 20.75 -10.98 -14.66
C ARG A 535 21.10 -12.37 -15.13
N LEU A 536 20.64 -12.74 -16.30
CA LEU A 536 21.01 -14.02 -16.91
C LEU A 536 22.54 -14.11 -17.06
N GLY A 537 23.14 -15.12 -16.43
CA GLY A 537 24.58 -15.32 -16.46
C GLY A 537 25.42 -14.42 -15.53
N GLU A 538 24.81 -13.40 -14.94
CA GLU A 538 25.51 -12.47 -14.04
C GLU A 538 24.87 -12.47 -12.66
N ARG A 539 25.71 -12.58 -11.64
CA ARG A 539 25.31 -12.51 -10.23
C ARG A 539 26.26 -11.61 -9.47
N SER A 540 25.70 -10.65 -8.75
CA SER A 540 26.50 -9.82 -7.84
C SER A 540 27.12 -10.67 -6.75
N ILE A 541 28.35 -10.35 -6.38
CA ILE A 541 29.07 -11.00 -5.27
C ILE A 541 28.63 -10.41 -3.93
N GLN A 542 28.31 -9.12 -3.94
CA GLN A 542 27.80 -8.38 -2.77
C GLN A 542 26.42 -7.81 -3.08
N GLU A 543 25.50 -7.94 -2.13
CA GLU A 543 24.16 -7.41 -2.22
C GLU A 543 23.78 -6.69 -0.92
N SER A 544 22.96 -5.65 -1.05
CA SER A 544 22.36 -4.96 0.08
C SER A 544 20.84 -4.89 -0.13
N TRP A 545 20.09 -5.27 0.90
CA TRP A 545 18.64 -5.40 0.84
C TRP A 545 17.96 -4.64 1.95
N ASP A 546 16.86 -3.96 1.65
CA ASP A 546 15.90 -3.47 2.62
C ASP A 546 14.74 -4.47 2.70
N LEU A 547 14.58 -5.10 3.85
CA LEU A 547 13.59 -6.16 4.11
C LEU A 547 12.53 -5.67 5.07
N SER A 548 11.25 -5.83 4.72
CA SER A 548 10.10 -5.48 5.56
C SER A 548 9.05 -6.59 5.61
N LEU A 549 9.51 -7.85 5.74
CA LEU A 549 8.63 -9.04 5.74
C LEU A 549 7.59 -8.99 6.87
N GLY A 550 7.95 -8.50 8.06
CA GLY A 550 7.00 -8.35 9.17
C GLY A 550 5.88 -7.34 8.88
N THR A 551 6.12 -6.37 8.00
CA THR A 551 5.07 -5.44 7.52
C THR A 551 4.18 -6.10 6.46
N HIS A 552 4.75 -6.97 5.63
CA HIS A 552 4.06 -7.69 4.55
C HIS A 552 3.73 -9.14 4.93
N GLN A 553 3.58 -9.44 6.24
CA GLN A 553 3.35 -10.80 6.74
C GLN A 553 2.12 -11.44 6.10
N ARG A 554 1.04 -10.68 5.88
CA ARG A 554 -0.15 -11.16 5.19
C ARG A 554 0.17 -11.72 3.81
N ALA A 555 0.84 -10.94 2.96
CA ALA A 555 1.18 -11.38 1.60
C ALA A 555 2.08 -12.62 1.61
N LEU A 556 2.97 -12.75 2.60
CA LEU A 556 3.79 -13.96 2.78
C LEU A 556 2.94 -15.17 3.18
N ILE A 557 1.94 -14.99 4.04
CA ILE A 557 0.99 -16.04 4.44
C ILE A 557 0.17 -16.50 3.24
N GLU A 558 -0.35 -15.55 2.45
CA GLU A 558 -1.17 -15.83 1.27
C GLU A 558 -0.39 -16.60 0.18
N LEU A 559 0.93 -16.40 0.06
CA LEU A 559 1.76 -17.27 -0.79
C LEU A 559 1.69 -18.74 -0.36
N GLY A 560 1.56 -19.01 0.94
CA GLY A 560 1.39 -20.35 1.49
C GLY A 560 0.09 -21.05 1.09
N TYR A 561 -0.89 -20.30 0.61
CA TYR A 561 -2.14 -20.85 0.05
C TYR A 561 -1.98 -21.28 -1.41
N GLU A 562 -1.02 -20.71 -2.12
CA GLU A 562 -0.74 -21.05 -3.52
C GLU A 562 0.16 -22.28 -3.66
N GLY A 563 0.97 -22.60 -2.65
CA GLY A 563 1.90 -23.73 -2.70
C GLY A 563 2.71 -23.92 -1.44
N VAL A 564 3.48 -24.99 -1.40
CA VAL A 564 4.29 -25.38 -0.22
C VAL A 564 5.73 -24.86 -0.27
N SER A 565 6.20 -24.35 -1.41
CA SER A 565 7.52 -23.73 -1.57
C SER A 565 7.47 -22.52 -2.52
N LEU A 566 8.44 -21.59 -2.35
CA LEU A 566 8.55 -20.42 -3.23
C LEU A 566 8.73 -20.81 -4.69
N GLU A 567 9.51 -21.85 -4.94
CA GLU A 567 9.79 -22.36 -6.28
C GLU A 567 8.50 -22.87 -6.94
N GLN A 568 7.68 -23.62 -6.21
CA GLN A 568 6.40 -24.13 -6.71
C GLN A 568 5.43 -22.99 -7.04
N VAL A 569 5.30 -22.00 -6.13
CA VAL A 569 4.42 -20.84 -6.36
C VAL A 569 4.89 -20.05 -7.58
N LEU A 570 6.19 -19.81 -7.70
CA LEU A 570 6.75 -19.09 -8.86
C LEU A 570 6.49 -19.86 -10.15
N GLU A 571 6.75 -21.17 -10.18
CA GLU A 571 6.48 -22.03 -11.32
C GLU A 571 5.01 -21.98 -11.77
N GLN A 572 4.07 -22.08 -10.81
CA GLN A 572 2.64 -21.98 -11.09
C GLN A 572 2.23 -20.61 -11.66
N ARG A 573 2.76 -19.52 -11.07
CA ARG A 573 2.48 -18.17 -11.57
C ARG A 573 3.04 -17.94 -12.98
N LEU A 574 4.24 -18.45 -13.25
CA LEU A 574 4.84 -18.39 -14.59
C LEU A 574 4.00 -19.16 -15.62
N ARG A 575 3.51 -20.36 -15.26
CA ARG A 575 2.59 -21.11 -16.10
C ARG A 575 1.26 -20.38 -16.32
N ARG A 576 0.64 -19.84 -15.25
CA ARG A 576 -0.60 -19.04 -15.41
C ARG A 576 -0.40 -17.88 -16.36
N THR A 577 0.72 -17.15 -16.27
CA THR A 577 1.05 -16.05 -17.17
C THR A 577 1.19 -16.55 -18.62
N ALA A 578 1.92 -17.63 -18.82
CA ALA A 578 2.21 -18.14 -20.17
C ALA A 578 1.00 -18.79 -20.86
N TYR A 579 0.11 -19.43 -20.10
CA TYR A 579 -1.08 -20.12 -20.63
C TYR A 579 -2.35 -19.30 -20.50
N GLY A 580 -2.26 -18.06 -20.01
CA GLY A 580 -3.40 -17.14 -19.97
C GLY A 580 -3.97 -16.88 -21.36
N ALA A 581 -5.30 -16.66 -21.46
CA ALA A 581 -5.98 -16.45 -22.73
C ALA A 581 -5.49 -15.21 -23.52
N GLN A 582 -4.97 -14.21 -22.81
CA GLN A 582 -4.43 -12.96 -23.37
C GLN A 582 -2.90 -12.89 -23.30
N ALA A 583 -2.22 -14.04 -23.13
CA ALA A 583 -0.78 -14.07 -23.05
C ALA A 583 -0.14 -13.59 -24.35
N THR A 584 0.79 -12.64 -24.25
CA THR A 584 1.60 -12.15 -25.39
C THR A 584 2.95 -12.86 -25.44
N THR A 585 3.56 -12.90 -26.63
CA THR A 585 4.91 -13.48 -26.81
C THR A 585 5.95 -12.85 -25.85
N ALA A 586 5.87 -11.54 -25.65
CA ALA A 586 6.74 -10.82 -24.73
C ALA A 586 6.59 -11.29 -23.27
N GLN A 587 5.35 -11.54 -22.83
CA GLN A 587 5.05 -12.03 -21.49
C GLN A 587 5.52 -13.48 -21.28
N VAL A 588 5.33 -14.33 -22.29
CA VAL A 588 5.80 -15.73 -22.22
C VAL A 588 7.32 -15.79 -22.22
N LEU A 589 8.02 -14.99 -23.03
CA LEU A 589 9.49 -14.90 -22.99
C LEU A 589 9.99 -14.32 -21.65
N ALA A 590 9.22 -13.41 -21.03
CA ALA A 590 9.52 -12.95 -19.67
C ALA A 590 9.44 -14.11 -18.66
N ALA A 591 8.44 -14.97 -18.80
CA ALA A 591 8.31 -16.15 -17.95
C ALA A 591 9.46 -17.15 -18.18
N VAL A 592 9.96 -17.31 -19.42
CA VAL A 592 11.15 -18.12 -19.73
C VAL A 592 12.40 -17.56 -19.04
N GLU A 593 12.58 -16.24 -19.13
CA GLU A 593 13.70 -15.53 -18.49
C GLU A 593 13.66 -15.72 -16.96
N ASP A 594 12.49 -15.50 -16.35
CA ASP A 594 12.28 -15.68 -14.89
C ASP A 594 12.50 -17.15 -14.47
N ALA A 595 12.00 -18.13 -15.24
CA ALA A 595 12.20 -19.55 -14.98
C ALA A 595 13.71 -19.92 -14.99
N THR A 596 14.45 -19.41 -15.96
CA THR A 596 15.90 -19.61 -16.08
C THR A 596 16.65 -18.94 -14.95
N LEU A 597 16.26 -17.72 -14.60
CA LEU A 597 16.95 -16.87 -13.63
C LEU A 597 16.75 -17.32 -12.18
N TYR A 598 15.53 -17.72 -11.82
CA TYR A 598 15.15 -17.97 -10.43
C TYR A 598 15.02 -19.47 -10.10
N LEU A 599 14.53 -20.28 -11.03
CA LEU A 599 14.31 -21.70 -10.78
C LEU A 599 15.43 -22.60 -11.29
N GLY A 600 16.28 -22.10 -12.20
CA GLY A 600 17.36 -22.88 -12.80
C GLY A 600 16.88 -24.16 -13.53
N GLY A 601 15.57 -24.30 -13.69
CA GLY A 601 14.90 -25.48 -14.23
C GLY A 601 14.84 -25.47 -15.75
N ARG A 602 15.72 -26.20 -16.44
CA ARG A 602 15.72 -26.32 -17.91
C ARG A 602 14.37 -26.78 -18.46
N ARG A 603 13.74 -27.76 -17.80
CA ARG A 603 12.45 -28.33 -18.27
C ARG A 603 11.34 -27.28 -18.39
N LEU A 604 11.21 -26.40 -17.38
CA LEU A 604 10.18 -25.35 -17.39
C LEU A 604 10.50 -24.29 -18.46
N ALA A 605 11.77 -23.89 -18.58
CA ALA A 605 12.19 -22.95 -19.60
C ALA A 605 11.93 -23.47 -21.03
N ASP A 606 12.17 -24.78 -21.27
CA ASP A 606 11.90 -25.41 -22.57
C ASP A 606 10.39 -25.51 -22.85
N GLU A 607 9.57 -25.84 -21.83
CA GLU A 607 8.11 -25.87 -21.90
C GLU A 607 7.56 -24.48 -22.28
N LEU A 608 7.95 -23.47 -21.52
CA LEU A 608 7.52 -22.09 -21.75
C LEU A 608 8.03 -21.52 -23.06
N GLY A 609 9.25 -21.88 -23.46
CA GLY A 609 9.84 -21.50 -24.76
C GLY A 609 9.04 -22.10 -25.93
N THR A 610 8.58 -23.32 -25.80
CA THR A 610 7.68 -23.95 -26.78
C THR A 610 6.34 -23.21 -26.83
N ARG A 611 5.80 -22.83 -25.67
CA ARG A 611 4.60 -22.01 -25.60
C ARG A 611 4.75 -20.64 -26.25
N ALA A 612 5.94 -20.01 -26.12
CA ALA A 612 6.24 -18.72 -26.78
C ALA A 612 6.11 -18.82 -28.31
N LEU A 613 6.52 -19.96 -28.90
CA LEU A 613 6.32 -20.27 -30.32
C LEU A 613 4.84 -20.29 -30.73
N GLU A 614 4.01 -20.96 -29.95
CA GLU A 614 2.57 -21.07 -30.23
C GLU A 614 1.89 -19.70 -30.19
N VAL A 615 2.23 -18.89 -29.18
CA VAL A 615 1.68 -17.54 -29.01
C VAL A 615 2.14 -16.62 -30.16
N LEU A 616 3.43 -16.66 -30.51
CA LEU A 616 3.99 -15.88 -31.63
C LEU A 616 3.24 -16.16 -32.95
N ALA A 617 2.91 -17.42 -33.22
CA ALA A 617 2.21 -17.80 -34.44
C ALA A 617 0.78 -17.20 -34.54
N GLY A 618 0.15 -16.92 -33.40
CA GLY A 618 -1.18 -16.32 -33.32
C GLY A 618 -1.16 -14.78 -33.21
N GLU A 619 -0.05 -14.18 -32.84
CA GLU A 619 0.09 -12.74 -32.57
C GLU A 619 0.11 -11.94 -33.87
N ARG A 620 -0.73 -10.92 -33.95
CA ARG A 620 -0.81 -10.03 -35.13
C ARG A 620 -0.39 -8.59 -34.81
N SER A 621 -0.35 -8.24 -33.52
CA SER A 621 0.14 -6.94 -33.06
C SER A 621 1.67 -6.92 -33.04
N VAL A 622 2.24 -5.75 -33.31
CA VAL A 622 3.68 -5.49 -33.24
C VAL A 622 4.10 -4.83 -31.92
N ASP A 623 3.16 -4.60 -31.00
CA ASP A 623 3.37 -3.89 -29.73
C ASP A 623 4.46 -4.53 -28.88
N GLY A 624 4.51 -5.85 -28.85
CA GLY A 624 5.47 -6.64 -28.09
C GLY A 624 6.88 -6.71 -28.72
N ALA A 625 7.08 -6.28 -29.97
CA ALA A 625 8.32 -6.50 -30.70
C ALA A 625 9.60 -5.98 -30.00
N PRO A 626 9.63 -4.77 -29.37
CA PRO A 626 10.80 -4.29 -28.66
C PRO A 626 11.21 -5.21 -27.50
N GLU A 627 10.22 -5.67 -26.73
CA GLU A 627 10.46 -6.53 -25.59
C GLU A 627 10.86 -7.95 -26.01
N VAL A 628 10.25 -8.48 -27.06
CA VAL A 628 10.63 -9.78 -27.67
C VAL A 628 12.08 -9.73 -28.11
N LEU A 629 12.50 -8.67 -28.84
CA LEU A 629 13.87 -8.51 -29.28
C LEU A 629 14.86 -8.49 -28.11
N ARG A 630 14.57 -7.68 -27.09
CA ARG A 630 15.41 -7.53 -25.91
C ARG A 630 15.61 -8.88 -25.20
N ARG A 631 14.50 -9.62 -24.98
CA ARG A 631 14.52 -10.90 -24.27
C ARG A 631 15.21 -12.01 -25.07
N VAL A 632 14.92 -12.10 -26.36
CA VAL A 632 15.58 -13.09 -27.23
C VAL A 632 17.09 -12.87 -27.30
N ARG A 633 17.53 -11.62 -27.41
CA ARG A 633 18.97 -11.27 -27.35
C ARG A 633 19.60 -11.69 -26.01
N GLY A 634 18.93 -11.37 -24.90
CA GLY A 634 19.40 -11.77 -23.56
C GLY A 634 19.50 -13.29 -23.37
N LEU A 635 18.46 -14.02 -23.77
CA LEU A 635 18.43 -15.47 -23.70
C LEU A 635 19.49 -16.11 -24.62
N LEU A 636 19.65 -15.65 -25.84
CA LEU A 636 20.69 -16.14 -26.75
C LEU A 636 22.09 -15.88 -26.21
N ALA A 637 22.34 -14.68 -25.66
CA ALA A 637 23.64 -14.37 -25.05
C ALA A 637 23.92 -15.32 -23.87
N TYR A 638 22.93 -15.56 -23.03
CA TYR A 638 23.05 -16.49 -21.89
C TYR A 638 23.32 -17.93 -22.37
N TYR A 639 22.48 -18.50 -23.25
CA TYR A 639 22.63 -19.90 -23.67
C TYR A 639 23.92 -20.14 -24.45
N ARG A 640 24.41 -19.16 -25.21
CA ARG A 640 25.72 -19.29 -25.89
C ARG A 640 26.91 -19.38 -24.95
N THR A 641 26.78 -18.84 -23.74
CA THR A 641 27.84 -18.88 -22.72
C THR A 641 27.65 -20.03 -21.72
N ALA A 642 26.42 -20.39 -21.45
CA ALA A 642 26.08 -21.39 -20.42
C ALA A 642 26.00 -22.83 -20.94
N GLU A 643 25.68 -23.02 -22.23
CA GLU A 643 25.43 -24.32 -22.83
C GLU A 643 26.21 -24.55 -24.12
N PRO A 644 26.66 -25.79 -24.39
CA PRO A 644 27.41 -26.14 -25.61
C PRO A 644 26.53 -26.11 -26.89
N VAL A 645 25.21 -26.28 -26.74
CA VAL A 645 24.21 -26.30 -27.82
C VAL A 645 22.99 -25.50 -27.40
N LEU A 646 22.47 -24.67 -28.31
CA LEU A 646 21.25 -23.92 -28.07
C LEU A 646 20.05 -24.87 -27.82
N PRO A 647 19.12 -24.50 -26.91
CA PRO A 647 17.88 -25.26 -26.75
C PRO A 647 17.06 -25.31 -28.06
N PRO A 648 16.46 -26.45 -28.42
CA PRO A 648 15.73 -26.61 -29.69
C PRO A 648 14.59 -25.62 -29.88
N TRP A 649 13.94 -25.19 -28.77
CA TRP A 649 12.86 -24.21 -28.82
C TRP A 649 13.35 -22.84 -29.29
N ILE A 650 14.55 -22.42 -28.88
CA ILE A 650 15.09 -21.08 -29.24
C ILE A 650 15.49 -21.02 -30.71
N GLU A 651 16.05 -22.12 -31.26
CA GLU A 651 16.30 -22.23 -32.69
C GLU A 651 15.00 -22.15 -33.49
N SER A 652 13.98 -22.89 -33.03
CA SER A 652 12.65 -22.85 -33.62
C SER A 652 11.99 -21.50 -33.50
N PHE A 653 12.20 -20.78 -32.38
CA PHE A 653 11.70 -19.43 -32.17
C PHE A 653 12.35 -18.41 -33.11
N VAL A 654 13.67 -18.48 -33.28
CA VAL A 654 14.37 -17.58 -34.19
C VAL A 654 13.88 -17.80 -35.64
N ARG A 655 13.72 -19.05 -36.09
CA ARG A 655 13.20 -19.38 -37.41
C ARG A 655 11.77 -18.92 -37.61
N ALA A 656 10.87 -19.23 -36.66
CA ALA A 656 9.49 -18.79 -36.75
C ALA A 656 9.32 -17.28 -36.64
N GLY A 657 10.06 -16.64 -35.72
CA GLY A 657 10.09 -15.19 -35.57
C GLY A 657 10.60 -14.43 -36.79
N TYR A 658 11.63 -14.98 -37.46
CA TYR A 658 12.13 -14.40 -38.71
C TYR A 658 11.05 -14.38 -39.80
N ALA A 659 10.37 -15.50 -40.02
CA ALA A 659 9.28 -15.60 -41.02
C ALA A 659 8.07 -14.72 -40.59
N HIS A 660 7.73 -14.72 -39.32
CA HIS A 660 6.63 -13.95 -38.76
C HIS A 660 6.81 -12.44 -38.94
N TYR A 661 7.96 -11.91 -38.52
CA TYR A 661 8.26 -10.48 -38.67
C TYR A 661 8.48 -10.05 -40.13
N CYS A 662 9.03 -10.90 -41.01
CA CYS A 662 9.02 -10.63 -42.44
C CYS A 662 7.60 -10.48 -42.99
N THR A 663 6.63 -11.27 -42.51
CA THR A 663 5.22 -11.19 -42.95
C THR A 663 4.54 -9.92 -42.44
N LEU A 664 4.78 -9.52 -41.20
CA LEU A 664 4.15 -8.34 -40.59
C LEU A 664 4.80 -6.99 -41.02
N LEU A 665 6.05 -6.99 -41.42
CA LEU A 665 6.85 -5.78 -41.69
C LEU A 665 6.18 -4.80 -42.65
N PRO A 666 5.65 -5.23 -43.83
CA PRO A 666 5.01 -4.30 -44.77
C PRO A 666 3.77 -3.61 -44.20
N THR A 667 3.01 -4.35 -43.38
CA THR A 667 1.81 -3.82 -42.70
C THR A 667 2.22 -2.82 -41.63
N ALA A 668 3.23 -3.15 -40.80
CA ALA A 668 3.70 -2.30 -39.71
C ALA A 668 4.28 -0.96 -40.22
N PHE A 669 4.90 -0.95 -41.39
CA PHE A 669 5.39 0.31 -42.01
C PHE A 669 4.22 1.22 -42.45
N ARG A 670 3.08 0.66 -42.84
CA ARG A 670 1.90 1.42 -43.27
C ARG A 670 0.99 1.84 -42.11
N ASP A 671 0.91 1.04 -41.10
CA ASP A 671 -0.01 1.20 -39.94
C ASP A 671 0.36 2.46 -39.14
N GLU A 672 -0.59 3.38 -38.98
CA GLU A 672 -0.39 4.63 -38.23
C GLU A 672 -0.25 4.39 -36.72
N ASP A 673 -0.84 3.32 -36.21
CA ASP A 673 -0.80 2.96 -34.79
C ASP A 673 0.55 2.31 -34.39
N ALA A 674 1.21 1.64 -35.31
CA ALA A 674 2.54 1.07 -35.08
C ALA A 674 3.61 2.18 -34.92
N THR A 675 4.26 2.23 -33.76
CA THR A 675 5.31 3.22 -33.50
C THR A 675 6.60 2.91 -34.25
N VAL A 676 7.42 3.95 -34.49
CA VAL A 676 8.75 3.81 -35.14
C VAL A 676 9.65 2.85 -34.34
N GLY A 677 9.58 2.88 -33.00
CA GLY A 677 10.34 1.98 -32.13
C GLY A 677 9.96 0.50 -32.29
N GLN A 678 8.68 0.21 -32.50
CA GLN A 678 8.21 -1.16 -32.77
C GLN A 678 8.71 -1.69 -34.11
N VAL A 679 8.64 -0.88 -35.17
CA VAL A 679 9.15 -1.27 -36.47
C VAL A 679 10.68 -1.40 -36.44
N ALA A 680 11.39 -0.52 -35.74
CA ALA A 680 12.83 -0.62 -35.54
C ALA A 680 13.21 -1.92 -34.79
N ALA A 681 12.46 -2.31 -33.80
CA ALA A 681 12.66 -3.57 -33.07
C ALA A 681 12.42 -4.81 -33.94
N MET A 682 11.41 -4.78 -34.83
CA MET A 682 11.21 -5.86 -35.82
C MET A 682 12.42 -5.99 -36.74
N LEU A 683 12.90 -4.87 -37.32
CA LEU A 683 14.11 -4.87 -38.10
C LEU A 683 15.34 -5.32 -37.31
N GLY A 684 15.41 -4.91 -36.01
CA GLY A 684 16.44 -5.32 -35.09
C GLY A 684 16.46 -6.82 -34.84
N PHE A 685 15.27 -7.44 -34.77
CA PHE A 685 15.15 -8.90 -34.71
C PHE A 685 15.64 -9.53 -36.03
N LEU A 686 15.15 -9.06 -37.18
CA LEU A 686 15.46 -9.62 -38.48
C LEU A 686 16.94 -9.55 -38.79
N PHE A 687 17.59 -8.40 -38.67
CA PHE A 687 19.03 -8.23 -38.92
C PHE A 687 19.89 -8.84 -37.82
N GLY A 688 19.50 -8.73 -36.54
CA GLY A 688 20.25 -9.25 -35.40
C GLY A 688 20.28 -10.79 -35.36
N MET A 689 19.23 -11.42 -35.89
CA MET A 689 19.08 -12.89 -35.92
C MET A 689 19.37 -13.47 -37.32
N GLU A 690 19.65 -12.65 -38.34
CA GLU A 690 19.79 -13.08 -39.72
C GLU A 690 20.78 -14.25 -39.87
N SER A 691 21.99 -14.12 -39.36
CA SER A 691 23.02 -15.16 -39.49
C SER A 691 22.58 -16.52 -38.88
N LEU A 692 21.90 -16.50 -37.73
CA LEU A 692 21.36 -17.71 -37.12
C LEU A 692 20.17 -18.24 -37.93
N ALA A 693 19.22 -17.38 -38.32
CA ALA A 693 18.08 -17.74 -39.13
C ALA A 693 18.43 -18.42 -40.45
N LEU A 694 19.45 -17.88 -41.16
CA LEU A 694 19.96 -18.46 -42.42
C LEU A 694 20.59 -19.83 -42.14
N SER A 695 21.36 -20.02 -41.08
CA SER A 695 21.93 -21.33 -40.71
C SER A 695 20.85 -22.35 -40.39
N LEU A 696 19.64 -21.90 -39.95
CA LEU A 696 18.47 -22.73 -39.68
C LEU A 696 17.57 -22.94 -40.90
N GLY A 697 17.98 -22.48 -42.07
CA GLY A 697 17.27 -22.69 -43.34
C GLY A 697 16.26 -21.62 -43.74
N CYS A 698 16.30 -20.43 -43.08
CA CYS A 698 15.51 -19.28 -43.56
C CYS A 698 16.11 -18.70 -44.85
N ASP A 699 15.25 -18.08 -45.66
CA ASP A 699 15.66 -17.44 -46.93
C ASP A 699 15.70 -15.91 -46.75
N ARG A 700 16.85 -15.30 -47.06
CA ARG A 700 17.06 -13.86 -47.07
C ARG A 700 16.13 -13.13 -48.02
N THR A 701 15.74 -13.81 -49.13
CA THR A 701 14.80 -13.26 -50.11
C THR A 701 13.47 -12.85 -49.49
N GLN A 702 13.05 -13.52 -48.42
CA GLN A 702 11.82 -13.13 -47.68
C GLN A 702 11.95 -11.74 -47.06
N LEU A 703 13.09 -11.41 -46.44
CA LEU A 703 13.37 -10.09 -45.89
C LEU A 703 13.50 -9.02 -46.98
N GLU A 704 14.19 -9.33 -48.07
CA GLU A 704 14.34 -8.42 -49.20
C GLU A 704 12.99 -8.07 -49.82
N LEU A 705 12.12 -9.06 -50.00
CA LEU A 705 10.74 -8.86 -50.47
C LEU A 705 9.92 -8.04 -49.48
N ALA A 706 10.00 -8.34 -48.16
CA ALA A 706 9.28 -7.60 -47.14
C ALA A 706 9.65 -6.11 -47.13
N VAL A 707 10.97 -5.81 -47.20
CA VAL A 707 11.44 -4.43 -47.28
C VAL A 707 11.03 -3.75 -48.61
N ALA A 708 11.09 -4.46 -49.72
CA ALA A 708 10.67 -3.94 -51.04
C ALA A 708 9.17 -3.63 -51.10
N GLN A 709 8.34 -4.41 -50.40
CA GLN A 709 6.89 -4.21 -50.33
C GLN A 709 6.46 -3.22 -49.24
N SER A 710 7.37 -2.75 -48.40
CA SER A 710 7.06 -1.80 -47.35
C SER A 710 6.87 -0.37 -47.88
N HIS A 711 5.76 0.23 -47.49
CA HIS A 711 5.38 1.60 -47.91
C HIS A 711 5.06 2.38 -46.62
N PRO A 712 6.04 3.21 -46.16
CA PRO A 712 5.90 3.93 -44.90
C PRO A 712 4.78 4.98 -44.92
N GLY A 713 4.01 5.08 -43.83
CA GLY A 713 2.96 6.08 -43.68
C GLY A 713 3.48 7.46 -43.21
N ASP A 714 4.68 7.52 -42.61
CA ASP A 714 5.25 8.74 -42.04
C ASP A 714 6.76 8.88 -42.38
N GLN A 715 7.31 10.06 -42.06
CA GLN A 715 8.71 10.43 -42.35
C GLN A 715 9.74 9.64 -41.54
N ALA A 716 9.40 9.30 -40.25
CA ALA A 716 10.34 8.57 -39.44
C ALA A 716 10.44 7.11 -39.89
N LYS A 717 9.32 6.48 -40.22
CA LYS A 717 9.33 5.15 -40.86
C LYS A 717 9.99 5.15 -42.23
N THR A 718 9.87 6.25 -43.01
CA THR A 718 10.58 6.41 -44.27
C THR A 718 12.10 6.36 -44.08
N ALA A 719 12.63 7.07 -43.09
CA ALA A 719 14.04 7.05 -42.76
C ALA A 719 14.49 5.64 -42.30
N LEU A 720 13.68 4.97 -41.54
CA LEU A 720 13.93 3.59 -41.06
C LEU A 720 13.94 2.60 -42.24
N LEU A 721 13.04 2.77 -43.24
CA LEU A 721 13.03 1.96 -44.46
C LEU A 721 14.31 2.17 -45.28
N TRP A 722 14.76 3.43 -45.45
CA TRP A 722 16.02 3.73 -46.14
C TRP A 722 17.22 3.10 -45.42
N ALA A 723 17.23 3.12 -44.09
CA ALA A 723 18.26 2.45 -43.32
C ALA A 723 18.26 0.93 -43.54
N ALA A 724 17.07 0.30 -43.59
CA ALA A 724 16.95 -1.13 -43.92
C ALA A 724 17.44 -1.44 -45.36
N GLN A 725 17.12 -0.58 -46.35
CA GLN A 725 17.59 -0.70 -47.73
C GLN A 725 19.10 -0.59 -47.82
N VAL A 726 19.73 0.29 -47.04
CA VAL A 726 21.20 0.39 -46.99
C VAL A 726 21.83 -0.89 -46.40
N GLN A 727 21.21 -1.44 -45.36
CA GLN A 727 21.68 -2.70 -44.75
C GLN A 727 21.61 -3.88 -45.74
N LEU A 728 20.57 -3.93 -46.55
CA LEU A 728 20.38 -4.96 -47.59
C LEU A 728 21.23 -4.70 -48.86
N GLY A 729 21.82 -3.51 -48.98
CA GLY A 729 22.63 -3.12 -50.16
C GLY A 729 21.81 -2.66 -51.36
N THR A 730 20.48 -2.50 -51.23
CA THR A 730 19.60 -2.00 -52.31
C THR A 730 19.63 -0.46 -52.45
N LEU A 731 20.14 0.24 -51.42
CA LEU A 731 20.41 1.68 -51.41
C LEU A 731 21.87 1.92 -50.98
N SER A 732 22.61 2.72 -51.69
CA SER A 732 23.98 3.08 -51.31
C SER A 732 24.00 4.19 -50.26
N ARG A 733 25.05 4.22 -49.42
CA ARG A 733 25.22 5.30 -48.41
C ARG A 733 25.35 6.68 -49.05
N GLY A 734 25.95 6.76 -50.28
CA GLY A 734 26.04 8.00 -51.02
C GLY A 734 24.68 8.53 -51.45
N GLU A 735 23.81 7.67 -51.95
CA GLU A 735 22.43 8.02 -52.30
C GLU A 735 21.62 8.42 -51.07
N LEU A 736 21.81 7.74 -49.92
CA LEU A 736 21.16 8.13 -48.68
C LEU A 736 21.57 9.55 -48.25
N ARG A 737 22.86 9.89 -48.28
CA ARG A 737 23.35 11.25 -48.00
C ARG A 737 22.73 12.28 -48.93
N ALA A 738 22.71 11.98 -50.25
CA ALA A 738 22.09 12.86 -51.23
C ALA A 738 20.61 13.13 -50.93
N ARG A 739 19.84 12.10 -50.57
CA ARG A 739 18.45 12.26 -50.15
C ARG A 739 18.31 13.14 -48.92
N CYS A 740 19.16 12.98 -47.91
CA CYS A 740 19.16 13.83 -46.73
C CYS A 740 19.45 15.30 -47.05
N ASP A 741 20.41 15.55 -47.95
CA ASP A 741 20.75 16.91 -48.40
C ASP A 741 19.62 17.53 -49.22
N GLU A 742 18.95 16.77 -50.09
CA GLU A 742 17.75 17.21 -50.84
C GLU A 742 16.61 17.60 -49.91
N LEU A 743 16.34 16.80 -48.85
CA LEU A 743 15.33 17.12 -47.84
C LEU A 743 15.64 18.44 -47.12
N LEU A 744 16.90 18.67 -46.76
CA LEU A 744 17.35 19.91 -46.11
C LEU A 744 17.34 21.12 -47.05
N ALA A 745 17.48 20.90 -48.34
CA ALA A 745 17.44 21.95 -49.35
C ALA A 745 16.00 22.36 -49.71
N ASN A 746 15.00 21.54 -49.39
CA ASN A 746 13.59 21.78 -49.72
C ASN A 746 12.85 22.51 -48.61
N PRO A 747 12.48 23.79 -48.74
CA PRO A 747 11.81 24.56 -47.69
C PRO A 747 10.48 23.99 -47.25
N LEU A 748 9.77 23.24 -48.10
CA LEU A 748 8.48 22.60 -47.76
C LEU A 748 8.65 21.38 -46.85
N VAL A 749 9.80 20.75 -46.87
CA VAL A 749 10.10 19.53 -46.11
C VAL A 749 10.87 19.83 -44.83
N VAL A 750 11.62 20.93 -44.79
CA VAL A 750 12.41 21.38 -43.63
C VAL A 750 11.64 21.29 -42.30
N PRO A 751 10.36 21.71 -42.19
CA PRO A 751 9.63 21.58 -40.93
C PRO A 751 9.41 20.12 -40.45
N SER A 752 9.42 19.14 -41.34
CA SER A 752 9.26 17.73 -41.05
C SER A 752 10.58 16.94 -40.93
N TYR A 753 11.72 17.58 -41.26
CA TYR A 753 13.05 16.94 -41.24
C TYR A 753 13.41 16.31 -39.88
N PRO A 754 13.04 16.90 -38.70
CA PRO A 754 13.26 16.28 -37.41
C PRO A 754 12.65 14.89 -37.28
N ARG A 755 11.54 14.60 -37.95
CA ARG A 755 10.93 13.27 -37.95
C ARG A 755 11.78 12.23 -38.67
N TYR A 756 12.38 12.60 -39.81
CA TYR A 756 13.35 11.72 -40.50
C TYR A 756 14.56 11.42 -39.60
N LEU A 757 15.07 12.44 -38.87
CA LEU A 757 16.20 12.25 -37.96
C LEU A 757 15.81 11.32 -36.80
N SER A 758 14.59 11.45 -36.28
CA SER A 758 14.06 10.54 -35.25
C SER A 758 14.07 9.10 -35.74
N GLY A 759 13.66 8.88 -37.02
CA GLY A 759 13.70 7.56 -37.64
C GLY A 759 15.12 7.01 -37.78
N PHE A 760 16.10 7.87 -38.21
CA PHE A 760 17.51 7.47 -38.29
C PHE A 760 18.12 7.15 -36.90
N VAL A 761 17.75 7.84 -35.84
CA VAL A 761 18.18 7.51 -34.46
C VAL A 761 17.67 6.14 -34.08
N HIS A 762 16.40 5.83 -34.35
CA HIS A 762 15.85 4.50 -34.11
C HIS A 762 16.47 3.42 -34.99
N ALA A 763 16.94 3.78 -36.21
CA ALA A 763 17.61 2.85 -37.12
C ALA A 763 18.99 2.41 -36.61
N LEU A 764 19.61 3.11 -35.68
CA LEU A 764 20.93 2.75 -35.14
C LEU A 764 20.90 1.42 -34.40
N GLU A 765 19.76 1.03 -33.77
CA GLU A 765 19.62 -0.25 -33.10
C GLU A 765 19.66 -1.41 -34.11
N PRO A 766 18.81 -1.44 -35.18
CA PRO A 766 18.88 -2.50 -36.20
C PRO A 766 20.09 -2.40 -37.13
N VAL A 767 20.61 -1.20 -37.39
CA VAL A 767 21.67 -0.93 -38.37
C VAL A 767 22.78 -0.03 -37.79
N PRO A 768 23.58 -0.52 -36.82
CA PRO A 768 24.63 0.27 -36.16
C PRO A 768 25.66 0.83 -37.14
N GLY A 769 25.82 0.19 -38.29
CA GLY A 769 26.73 0.63 -39.37
C GLY A 769 26.38 1.99 -40.01
N LEU A 770 25.20 2.56 -39.72
CA LEU A 770 24.78 3.88 -40.20
C LEU A 770 25.15 5.02 -39.24
N ALA A 771 25.85 4.77 -38.15
CA ALA A 771 26.17 5.79 -37.16
C ALA A 771 26.90 7.00 -37.74
N ASP A 772 27.76 6.80 -38.75
CA ASP A 772 28.47 7.88 -39.50
C ASP A 772 27.45 8.80 -40.18
N VAL A 773 26.51 8.25 -40.95
CA VAL A 773 25.48 9.01 -41.65
C VAL A 773 24.55 9.74 -40.71
N VAL A 774 24.17 9.09 -39.61
CA VAL A 774 23.31 9.70 -38.60
C VAL A 774 23.98 10.86 -37.88
N VAL A 775 25.26 10.73 -37.52
CA VAL A 775 26.06 11.84 -36.95
C VAL A 775 26.16 13.01 -37.92
N GLU A 776 26.44 12.74 -39.20
CA GLU A 776 26.47 13.77 -40.24
C GLU A 776 25.11 14.45 -40.42
N ALA A 777 24.01 13.67 -40.50
CA ALA A 777 22.65 14.19 -40.68
C ALA A 777 22.21 15.04 -39.49
N VAL A 778 22.48 14.61 -38.27
CA VAL A 778 22.22 15.39 -37.05
C VAL A 778 23.05 16.68 -37.03
N SER A 779 24.36 16.61 -37.34
CA SER A 779 25.22 17.80 -37.41
C SER A 779 24.75 18.81 -38.45
N ASN A 780 24.36 18.33 -39.64
CA ASN A 780 23.81 19.17 -40.70
C ASN A 780 22.48 19.82 -40.31
N ALA A 781 21.62 19.10 -39.57
CA ALA A 781 20.38 19.64 -39.00
C ALA A 781 20.66 20.81 -38.06
N PHE A 782 21.58 20.63 -37.09
CA PHE A 782 21.96 21.68 -36.16
C PHE A 782 22.58 22.91 -36.87
N GLY A 783 23.23 22.71 -37.98
CA GLY A 783 23.84 23.80 -38.75
C GLY A 783 22.89 24.52 -39.73
N ARG A 784 21.79 23.90 -40.16
CA ARG A 784 20.94 24.40 -41.25
C ARG A 784 19.47 24.59 -40.90
N LEU A 785 18.93 23.90 -39.85
CA LEU A 785 17.55 24.06 -39.48
C LEU A 785 17.31 25.40 -38.76
N PRO A 786 16.17 26.08 -39.05
CA PRO A 786 15.75 27.25 -38.27
C PRO A 786 15.49 26.89 -36.81
N ASP A 787 15.76 27.79 -35.87
CA ASP A 787 15.51 27.59 -34.43
C ASP A 787 14.05 27.23 -34.13
N ALA A 788 13.10 27.79 -34.90
CA ALA A 788 11.66 27.47 -34.76
C ALA A 788 11.34 25.99 -35.03
N VAL A 789 12.18 25.27 -35.80
CA VAL A 789 12.04 23.82 -36.07
C VAL A 789 12.92 23.00 -35.14
N LEU A 790 14.13 23.46 -34.84
CA LEU A 790 15.10 22.72 -34.05
C LEU A 790 14.76 22.68 -32.57
N LEU A 791 14.41 23.82 -31.95
CA LEU A 791 14.20 23.92 -30.51
C LEU A 791 13.01 23.05 -29.98
N PRO A 792 11.84 22.98 -30.63
CA PRO A 792 10.75 22.10 -30.20
C PRO A 792 11.09 20.61 -30.29
N TRP A 793 12.04 20.23 -31.16
CA TRP A 793 12.43 18.83 -31.35
C TRP A 793 13.50 18.34 -30.36
N LEU A 794 14.32 19.23 -29.82
CA LEU A 794 15.41 18.86 -28.89
C LEU A 794 14.98 17.99 -27.70
N PRO A 795 13.86 18.28 -26.98
CA PRO A 795 13.41 17.44 -25.90
C PRO A 795 13.13 15.99 -26.31
N THR A 796 12.52 15.81 -27.49
CA THR A 796 12.23 14.48 -28.05
C THR A 796 13.52 13.74 -28.40
N LEU A 797 14.47 14.41 -29.03
CA LEU A 797 15.78 13.85 -29.35
C LEU A 797 16.54 13.41 -28.10
N ILE A 798 16.58 14.28 -27.08
CA ILE A 798 17.24 13.97 -25.80
C ILE A 798 16.60 12.77 -25.14
N THR A 799 15.27 12.70 -25.12
CA THR A 799 14.52 11.58 -24.53
C THR A 799 14.83 10.28 -25.29
N THR A 800 14.80 10.30 -26.63
CA THR A 800 15.10 9.12 -27.44
C THR A 800 16.55 8.64 -27.25
N LEU A 801 17.53 9.57 -27.17
CA LEU A 801 18.91 9.22 -26.89
C LEU A 801 19.12 8.70 -25.47
N ARG A 802 18.40 9.22 -24.48
CA ARG A 802 18.48 8.77 -23.07
C ARG A 802 17.88 7.39 -22.86
N SER A 803 16.77 7.06 -23.52
CA SER A 803 16.14 5.73 -23.39
C SER A 803 17.06 4.58 -23.82
N ASN A 804 18.00 4.84 -24.73
CA ASN A 804 18.97 3.88 -25.27
C ASN A 804 20.42 4.32 -25.04
N ALA A 805 20.68 5.16 -24.02
CA ALA A 805 21.97 5.83 -23.81
C ALA A 805 23.14 4.85 -23.64
N ALA A 806 22.92 3.73 -22.97
CA ALA A 806 23.95 2.73 -22.71
C ALA A 806 24.50 2.10 -24.00
N GLU A 807 23.67 1.93 -25.02
CA GLU A 807 24.02 1.30 -26.30
C GLU A 807 24.41 2.31 -27.36
N LEU A 808 23.65 3.41 -27.48
CA LEU A 808 23.81 4.39 -28.55
C LEU A 808 24.90 5.44 -28.29
N ALA A 809 25.07 5.89 -27.04
CA ALA A 809 26.00 6.96 -26.73
C ALA A 809 27.46 6.58 -27.03
N PRO A 810 28.00 5.41 -26.69
CA PRO A 810 29.35 5.01 -27.04
C PRO A 810 29.56 4.95 -28.58
N LEU A 811 28.55 4.48 -29.32
CA LEU A 811 28.57 4.37 -30.77
C LEU A 811 28.65 5.76 -31.44
N LEU A 812 27.76 6.67 -31.07
CA LEU A 812 27.68 8.02 -31.61
C LEU A 812 28.90 8.85 -31.24
N ILE A 813 29.42 8.74 -30.01
CA ILE A 813 30.66 9.45 -29.60
C ILE A 813 31.85 8.97 -30.42
N ARG A 814 32.00 7.67 -30.62
CA ARG A 814 33.09 7.11 -31.44
C ARG A 814 33.03 7.61 -32.86
N GLU A 815 31.86 7.61 -33.50
CA GLU A 815 31.72 8.07 -34.87
C GLU A 815 31.83 9.60 -34.98
N ALA A 816 31.28 10.35 -34.02
CA ALA A 816 31.50 11.81 -33.95
C ALA A 816 32.97 12.17 -33.82
N GLY A 817 33.79 11.39 -33.04
CA GLY A 817 35.24 11.53 -32.94
C GLY A 817 35.97 11.27 -34.24
N ARG A 818 35.50 10.34 -35.04
CA ARG A 818 36.06 10.01 -36.33
C ARG A 818 35.74 11.07 -37.40
N ILE A 819 34.50 11.60 -37.41
CA ILE A 819 34.04 12.56 -38.40
C ILE A 819 34.50 13.99 -38.07
N PHE A 820 34.51 14.37 -36.81
CA PHE A 820 34.81 15.72 -36.33
C PHE A 820 35.92 15.75 -35.25
N PRO A 821 37.14 15.26 -35.55
CA PRO A 821 38.16 15.09 -34.50
C PRO A 821 38.58 16.41 -33.84
N ALA A 822 38.61 17.53 -34.57
CA ALA A 822 38.96 18.84 -34.05
C ALA A 822 37.83 19.43 -33.14
N ARG A 823 36.58 19.09 -33.42
CA ARG A 823 35.44 19.58 -32.63
C ARG A 823 35.25 18.78 -31.35
N LEU A 824 35.63 17.50 -31.32
CA LEU A 824 35.59 16.69 -30.11
C LEU A 824 36.66 17.11 -29.11
N ALA A 825 37.84 17.47 -29.54
CA ALA A 825 38.84 18.06 -28.66
C ALA A 825 38.37 19.41 -28.06
N ALA A 826 37.54 20.16 -28.82
CA ALA A 826 36.88 21.37 -28.33
C ALA A 826 35.71 21.05 -27.36
N LEU A 827 35.03 19.89 -27.53
CA LEU A 827 33.97 19.42 -26.64
C LEU A 827 34.54 18.88 -25.34
N ASP A 828 35.67 18.19 -25.35
CA ASP A 828 36.41 17.79 -24.14
C ASP A 828 36.87 19.02 -23.34
N ALA A 829 37.12 20.12 -24.01
CA ALA A 829 37.43 21.42 -23.41
C ALA A 829 36.18 22.28 -23.15
N TRP A 830 35.01 21.91 -23.65
CA TRP A 830 33.78 22.66 -23.45
C TRP A 830 33.20 22.41 -22.08
N VAL A 831 33.20 23.46 -21.26
CA VAL A 831 32.51 23.46 -19.99
C VAL A 831 31.12 24.04 -20.20
N PRO A 832 30.04 23.33 -19.82
CA PRO A 832 28.68 23.84 -19.94
C PRO A 832 28.58 25.23 -19.29
N PRO A 833 27.78 26.17 -19.83
CA PRO A 833 27.68 27.53 -19.27
C PRO A 833 27.31 27.53 -17.79
N TRP A 834 26.53 26.52 -17.32
CA TRP A 834 26.22 26.30 -15.92
C TRP A 834 27.34 25.65 -15.10
N ARG A 835 28.42 25.16 -15.76
CA ARG A 835 29.69 24.73 -15.16
C ARG A 835 30.84 25.62 -15.52
N ALA A 836 30.62 26.71 -16.29
CA ALA A 836 31.64 27.66 -16.58
C ALA A 836 32.24 28.21 -15.31
N GLN A 837 33.36 27.67 -14.93
CA GLN A 837 34.17 28.25 -13.86
C GLN A 837 34.64 29.64 -14.27
N PRO A 838 34.64 30.60 -13.36
CA PRO A 838 35.48 31.77 -13.55
C PRO A 838 36.91 31.29 -13.75
N GLU A 839 37.60 31.96 -14.65
CA GLU A 839 38.93 31.62 -15.16
C GLU A 839 39.84 30.93 -14.12
N THR A 840 40.33 29.76 -14.55
CA THR A 840 41.50 29.04 -14.05
C THR A 840 42.06 29.43 -12.69
N HIS A 841 41.48 28.87 -11.63
CA HIS A 841 42.30 28.46 -10.49
C HIS A 841 42.00 27.01 -10.20
N ALA A 842 43.04 26.20 -10.08
CA ALA A 842 42.99 24.81 -9.72
C ALA A 842 41.99 24.61 -8.57
N LEU A 843 41.05 23.64 -8.70
CA LEU A 843 40.08 23.33 -7.64
C LEU A 843 40.83 23.11 -6.32
N PRO A 844 40.55 23.91 -5.30
CA PRO A 844 41.16 23.70 -4.01
C PRO A 844 40.75 22.31 -3.47
N SER A 845 41.75 21.56 -3.03
CA SER A 845 41.59 20.18 -2.56
C SER A 845 41.00 20.04 -1.16
N SER A 846 40.74 21.16 -0.44
CA SER A 846 40.20 21.18 0.92
C SER A 846 38.88 21.93 1.04
N GLY A 847 38.05 21.55 2.02
CA GLY A 847 36.78 22.24 2.34
C GLY A 847 36.95 23.70 2.73
N ALA A 848 38.11 24.05 3.30
CA ALA A 848 38.46 25.43 3.68
C ALA A 848 38.65 26.35 2.46
N GLU A 849 39.21 25.82 1.38
CA GLU A 849 39.44 26.60 0.16
C GLU A 849 38.15 26.83 -0.66
N ARG A 850 37.18 25.88 -0.60
CA ARG A 850 35.83 26.08 -1.18
C ARG A 850 35.05 27.15 -0.40
N GLY A 851 35.18 27.17 0.92
CA GLY A 851 34.60 28.22 1.78
C GLY A 851 35.15 29.60 1.45
N ALA A 852 36.49 29.76 1.22
CA ALA A 852 37.09 31.00 0.85
C ALA A 852 36.64 31.54 -0.54
N THR A 853 36.33 30.65 -1.47
CA THR A 853 35.81 31.01 -2.80
C THR A 853 34.35 31.49 -2.74
N LEU A 854 33.54 30.88 -1.89
CA LEU A 854 32.15 31.30 -1.65
C LEU A 854 32.07 32.65 -0.95
N LEU A 855 32.96 32.87 0.03
CA LEU A 855 33.12 34.14 0.73
C LEU A 855 33.48 35.28 -0.21
N ALA A 856 34.45 35.06 -1.12
CA ALA A 856 34.87 36.06 -2.08
C ALA A 856 33.79 36.40 -3.12
N ARG A 857 32.94 35.44 -3.45
CA ARG A 857 31.88 35.59 -4.48
C ARG A 857 30.60 36.21 -3.93
N TYR A 858 30.26 35.93 -2.68
CA TYR A 858 28.99 36.35 -2.03
C TYR A 858 29.23 36.87 -0.61
N PRO A 859 30.11 37.92 -0.41
CA PRO A 859 30.50 38.34 0.93
C PRO A 859 29.31 38.79 1.77
N GLU A 860 28.39 39.59 1.22
CA GLU A 860 27.23 40.10 1.97
C GLU A 860 26.25 38.98 2.39
N THR A 861 26.08 37.96 1.57
CA THR A 861 25.20 36.81 1.90
C THR A 861 25.87 35.91 2.95
N CYS A 862 27.18 35.73 2.85
CA CYS A 862 27.93 34.92 3.81
C CYS A 862 28.00 35.60 5.17
N ASP A 863 28.19 36.92 5.19
CA ASP A 863 28.17 37.72 6.41
C ASP A 863 26.78 37.68 7.10
N ALA A 864 25.70 37.78 6.29
CA ALA A 864 24.32 37.66 6.80
C ALA A 864 24.01 36.28 7.41
N VAL A 865 24.48 35.19 6.78
CA VAL A 865 24.31 33.83 7.29
C VAL A 865 25.16 33.60 8.53
N ALA A 866 26.40 34.06 8.55
CA ALA A 866 27.29 33.96 9.72
C ALA A 866 26.73 34.63 10.96
N ASP A 867 26.14 35.81 10.80
CA ASP A 867 25.49 36.52 11.90
C ASP A 867 24.19 35.86 12.36
N LEU A 868 23.37 35.34 11.42
CA LEU A 868 22.15 34.56 11.74
C LEU A 868 22.43 33.31 12.57
N VAL A 869 23.57 32.65 12.32
CA VAL A 869 23.97 31.43 13.08
C VAL A 869 24.87 31.76 14.29
N GLY A 870 25.12 33.01 14.57
CA GLY A 870 25.96 33.46 15.69
C GLY A 870 27.45 33.15 15.51
N ALA A 871 27.93 32.97 14.28
CA ALA A 871 29.31 32.59 13.95
C ALA A 871 30.15 33.78 13.42
N GLY A 872 29.73 35.04 13.67
CA GLY A 872 30.35 36.25 13.14
C GLY A 872 31.84 36.39 13.49
N GLU A 873 32.25 35.98 14.70
CA GLU A 873 33.66 36.04 15.14
C GLU A 873 34.54 34.95 14.47
N ALA A 874 33.95 33.78 14.13
CA ALA A 874 34.68 32.66 13.50
C ALA A 874 34.88 32.85 11.98
N TRP A 875 34.20 33.85 11.40
CA TRP A 875 34.10 34.06 9.97
C TRP A 875 34.95 35.22 9.45
N ALA A 876 35.68 35.91 10.34
CA ALA A 876 36.56 37.03 9.95
C ALA A 876 37.60 36.52 8.92
N PRO A 877 37.62 37.07 7.69
CA PRO A 877 38.63 36.70 6.72
C PRO A 877 40.01 37.12 7.23
N ALA A 878 41.02 36.32 6.95
CA ALA A 878 42.40 36.53 7.35
C ALA A 878 43.02 37.86 6.81
N ASP A 879 42.27 38.63 6.02
CA ASP A 879 42.74 39.81 5.27
C ASP A 879 42.31 41.17 5.86
N GLY A 880 42.01 41.23 7.13
CA GLY A 880 41.86 42.52 7.83
C GLY A 880 40.64 43.39 7.46
N ARG A 881 39.59 42.77 6.89
CA ARG A 881 38.27 43.42 6.80
C ARG A 881 37.68 43.54 8.20
N ALA A 882 37.17 44.71 8.53
CA ALA A 882 36.49 44.98 9.78
C ALA A 882 35.41 43.91 9.97
N ALA A 883 35.28 43.41 11.20
CA ALA A 883 34.21 42.52 11.59
C ALA A 883 32.88 43.06 11.07
N GLY A 884 32.14 42.25 10.34
CA GLY A 884 30.84 42.64 9.79
C GLY A 884 29.86 43.07 10.88
N PRO A 885 28.82 43.79 10.55
CA PRO A 885 27.86 44.27 11.51
C PRO A 885 27.24 43.12 12.30
N THR A 886 27.03 43.28 13.58
CA THR A 886 26.40 42.30 14.47
C THR A 886 24.99 41.92 13.92
N GLY A 887 24.47 40.74 14.24
CA GLY A 887 23.18 40.19 13.74
C GLY A 887 22.01 41.16 13.84
N VAL A 888 21.99 42.06 14.85
CA VAL A 888 21.01 43.14 15.00
C VAL A 888 21.18 44.23 13.93
N ALA A 889 22.41 44.59 13.58
CA ALA A 889 22.67 45.56 12.53
C ALA A 889 22.38 45.02 11.14
N LEU A 890 22.61 43.74 10.90
CA LEU A 890 22.22 43.04 9.65
C LEU A 890 20.71 42.85 9.50
N LEU A 891 20.00 42.49 10.56
CA LEU A 891 18.54 42.47 10.59
C LEU A 891 17.97 43.89 10.30
N SER A 892 18.62 44.93 10.74
CA SER A 892 18.22 46.32 10.46
C SER A 892 18.55 46.75 9.03
N ALA A 893 19.69 46.31 8.50
CA ALA A 893 20.19 46.66 7.16
C ALA A 893 19.54 45.82 6.04
N HIS A 894 19.23 44.55 6.31
CA HIS A 894 18.72 43.60 5.31
C HIS A 894 17.40 42.93 5.73
N ARG A 895 16.56 43.66 6.42
CA ARG A 895 15.36 43.17 7.04
C ARG A 895 14.45 42.43 6.04
N ALA A 896 14.21 43.00 4.86
CA ALA A 896 13.35 42.38 3.85
C ALA A 896 13.88 41.03 3.33
N THR A 897 15.22 40.87 3.36
CA THR A 897 15.85 39.58 2.99
C THR A 897 15.69 38.56 4.12
N CYS A 898 15.85 39.00 5.36
CA CYS A 898 15.66 38.15 6.54
C CYS A 898 14.20 37.70 6.67
N ASP A 899 13.23 38.60 6.46
CA ASP A 899 11.79 38.31 6.50
C ASP A 899 11.43 37.32 5.37
N ALA A 900 11.98 37.46 4.16
CA ALA A 900 11.71 36.54 3.06
C ALA A 900 12.34 35.17 3.27
N VAL A 901 13.52 35.08 3.88
CA VAL A 901 14.14 33.80 4.25
C VAL A 901 13.36 33.14 5.37
N ALA A 902 12.86 33.93 6.35
CA ALA A 902 11.99 33.41 7.40
C ALA A 902 10.65 32.86 6.85
N ASP A 903 10.04 33.58 5.91
CA ASP A 903 8.82 33.13 5.23
C ASP A 903 9.07 31.84 4.41
N LEU A 904 10.18 31.77 3.67
CA LEU A 904 10.58 30.59 2.91
C LEU A 904 10.88 29.37 3.78
N LEU A 905 11.39 29.59 5.00
CA LEU A 905 11.69 28.53 5.96
C LEU A 905 10.50 28.19 6.85
N GLY A 906 9.37 28.90 6.71
CA GLY A 906 8.21 28.72 7.58
C GLY A 906 8.50 29.04 9.05
N CYS A 907 9.46 29.92 9.32
CA CYS A 907 9.82 30.38 10.65
C CYS A 907 9.31 31.81 10.82
N PRO A 908 8.04 32.03 11.25
CA PRO A 908 7.58 33.36 11.56
C PRO A 908 8.25 33.79 12.85
N GLU A 909 9.26 34.69 12.74
CA GLU A 909 9.68 35.60 13.82
C GLU A 909 10.45 35.08 15.04
N PRO A 910 11.49 35.74 15.44
CA PRO A 910 11.49 36.62 16.59
C PRO A 910 11.69 38.11 16.25
N TRP A 911 11.95 38.44 15.03
CA TRP A 911 12.23 39.81 14.61
C TRP A 911 11.04 40.58 14.03
N ALA A 912 9.87 39.97 13.79
CA ALA A 912 8.66 40.63 13.29
C ALA A 912 8.10 41.69 14.29
N ALA A 913 8.32 41.53 15.57
CA ALA A 913 7.89 42.50 16.58
C ALA A 913 8.58 43.88 16.47
N ALA A 914 9.62 44.02 15.64
CA ALA A 914 10.33 45.26 15.43
C ALA A 914 9.94 46.01 14.13
N ALA A 915 8.96 45.50 13.35
CA ALA A 915 8.59 46.04 12.04
C ALA A 915 7.27 46.80 12.00
N SER A 916 7.09 47.74 12.87
CA SER A 916 6.06 48.76 12.63
C SER A 916 6.70 49.94 11.92
N ALA A 917 6.64 49.98 10.60
CA ALA A 917 6.38 51.10 9.71
C ALA A 917 6.93 50.89 8.29
N GLY A 918 6.05 50.92 7.33
CA GLY A 918 6.34 51.24 5.92
C GLY A 918 6.47 50.05 4.97
N GLN A 919 5.55 49.96 4.02
CA GLN A 919 5.59 49.05 2.87
C GLN A 919 6.92 49.13 2.13
N ALA A 920 7.70 48.07 2.20
CA ALA A 920 8.95 47.94 1.48
C ALA A 920 8.69 47.43 0.06
N PRO A 921 9.40 47.93 -0.98
CA PRO A 921 9.33 47.38 -2.33
C PRO A 921 9.80 45.92 -2.38
N PRO A 922 9.31 45.11 -3.36
CA PRO A 922 9.60 43.66 -3.45
C PRO A 922 11.10 43.39 -3.50
N LEU A 923 11.53 42.27 -2.90
CA LEU A 923 12.93 41.84 -2.73
C LEU A 923 13.74 41.83 -4.03
N THR A 924 13.14 41.45 -5.13
CA THR A 924 13.74 41.45 -6.46
C THR A 924 14.15 42.84 -6.94
N ALA A 925 13.45 43.87 -6.50
CA ALA A 925 13.79 45.26 -6.83
C ALA A 925 14.85 45.87 -5.93
N ARG A 926 15.00 45.37 -4.70
CA ARG A 926 16.00 45.90 -3.72
C ARG A 926 17.35 45.17 -3.81
N HIS A 927 17.34 43.89 -4.07
CA HIS A 927 18.54 43.04 -4.08
C HIS A 927 18.54 42.11 -5.31
N PRO A 928 18.66 42.66 -6.53
CA PRO A 928 18.60 41.84 -7.75
C PRO A 928 19.70 40.77 -7.82
N ALA A 929 20.89 41.08 -7.29
CA ALA A 929 22.00 40.12 -7.26
C ALA A 929 21.75 38.96 -6.30
N THR A 930 21.15 39.24 -5.11
CA THR A 930 20.82 38.20 -4.13
C THR A 930 19.66 37.33 -4.62
N ALA A 931 18.63 37.93 -5.22
CA ALA A 931 17.51 37.21 -5.81
C ALA A 931 17.95 36.29 -6.96
N HIS A 932 18.92 36.75 -7.76
CA HIS A 932 19.52 35.95 -8.84
C HIS A 932 20.35 34.80 -8.28
N ALA A 933 21.17 35.03 -7.27
CA ALA A 933 21.98 33.99 -6.61
C ALA A 933 21.11 32.92 -5.91
N VAL A 934 20.00 33.32 -5.26
CA VAL A 934 19.04 32.37 -4.67
C VAL A 934 18.32 31.57 -5.76
N ALA A 935 17.92 32.21 -6.86
CA ALA A 935 17.32 31.50 -8.00
C ALA A 935 18.30 30.51 -8.65
N GLU A 936 19.58 30.85 -8.78
CA GLU A 936 20.62 29.93 -9.26
C GLU A 936 20.85 28.75 -8.28
N LEU A 937 20.86 29.01 -6.97
CA LEU A 937 21.00 27.96 -5.94
C LEU A 937 19.79 27.01 -5.90
N LEU A 938 18.58 27.52 -6.14
CA LEU A 938 17.35 26.70 -6.20
C LEU A 938 17.19 26.00 -7.54
N ALA A 939 17.86 26.45 -8.61
CA ALA A 939 17.85 25.82 -9.92
C ALA A 939 18.96 24.76 -10.11
N ALA A 940 19.86 24.60 -9.14
CA ALA A 940 20.86 23.52 -9.16
C ALA A 940 20.22 22.21 -8.67
N PRO A 941 20.34 21.07 -9.43
CA PRO A 941 19.70 19.80 -9.12
C PRO A 941 20.26 19.10 -7.87
#